data_5149d4bf76fbc2d0e4f58744dbfe9608
#
_entry.id   5149d4bf76fbc2d0e4f58744dbfe9608
#
_cell.length_a   1.000
_cell.length_b   1.000
_cell.length_c   1.000
_cell.angle_alpha   90.00
_cell.angle_beta   90.00
_cell.angle_gamma   90.00
#
_symmetry.space_group_name_H-M   'P 1'
#
loop_
_entity.id
_entity.type
_entity.pdbx_description
1 polymer ?
#
loop_
_entity_poly.entity_id
_entity_poly.type
_entity_poly.pdbx_seq_one_letter_code
_entity_poly.pdbx_strand_id
1 'polypeptide(L)'
;MKRFFQTLLWGALLSSAAGAELRLLPWSENVCRAARFEANSSGRMRITDDPAEKAVRIEVEFPPGADRWVYPYLRLRAPESLAGVERIRFEFRTETEVTCRFAHVMFGEEKPYFKLPAPKTEYQAVTIDVASAVRRPETIAALRIGMNPDAPKLTWFIRNLEFFGTREPARVTDASLAVDAGAPGAAFLQGETLKFRLDPLAARPSRWTLKNWKNETVRQGEWADAELTLDPLPNGYYALELAGFTGVRTFAVVPDPRRRPPNPGLYFAMDSAQSWLARPFTDNPRLVPNAYEAVSELARRAGLRIVRERMHWKETEPAPGVFDWKQYMRNAELLSARGVEVSGMYHNAPAWTKNGEDAMLPADLLATYDFAKKAAETFRGKMTVWEFWNEQDSTAFTGEGAWDYAAALKAAYLGFKAASPELPVAIGGYTGTDNIAYADAVMRNGAGEYFDIFNIHTYDSIRDYPEFMETVRSHMKRFGIEKLPVWFTEHGSRMEGAGRLENWVPGLKMHSPDQEMLLAEFLPKAMLTLQNLGAARDFFFVLPPFNEFGGRKDWGMLRRDFTVKPGYAAFATLVDKLGTATPEGEVKLGDGLKGYLYRQKDGSRTLVYWSCSFIDTEAPAVGVYMAAVPAEQSAKDPLERSFRLPGARRRLSGVDLFGTPLEADSWNVTATRFPAMLDHVTGLRPDIPARRPGTGKSAAKPGLDKTVVFRTELSDGFETFDSRDFAAVKNPGAKFKLQVWNLSDRPKSGTVRASGGRFAGLPGEITLPPFGKREFELAFTREDGAKPELRIDGLFNGSRTTPLVIPLVALPGVGASARRMEMPRMLKPENWRVNSSGDTEIFYDAAEKAIAFRTRFAPGTEDRWSYPEFLLQLPRESQQGLFGVAFEVKVSPAAGVRQMALMAVRSRENESGHYVTLRVPVPGEEWQERFVSYLTPHLKPEKIQQLRIGVNVLSDDVTVYLRNIRFIYK
;
A
#
# COMPACT_ATOMS: atom_id res chain seq x y z
N MET A 1 65.61 -3.77 -10.65
CA MET A 1 65.60 -2.53 -11.45
C MET A 1 64.34 -2.33 -12.31
N LYS A 2 63.31 -3.13 -12.20
CA LYS A 2 62.04 -2.95 -12.96
C LYS A 2 60.81 -2.48 -12.08
N ARG A 3 60.96 -2.32 -10.78
CA ARG A 3 59.92 -1.82 -9.88
C ARG A 3 60.08 -0.35 -9.45
N PHE A 4 61.21 0.30 -9.83
CA PHE A 4 61.48 1.71 -9.47
C PHE A 4 61.02 2.72 -10.54
N PHE A 5 60.69 2.25 -11.76
CA PHE A 5 60.26 3.13 -12.86
C PHE A 5 58.70 3.29 -12.96
N GLN A 6 57.92 2.43 -12.33
CA GLN A 6 56.47 2.61 -12.35
C GLN A 6 55.90 3.61 -11.29
N THR A 7 56.68 3.90 -10.26
CA THR A 7 56.27 4.86 -9.22
C THR A 7 56.55 6.29 -9.59
N LEU A 8 57.48 6.52 -10.56
CA LEU A 8 57.79 7.88 -11.05
C LEU A 8 56.90 8.36 -12.21
N LEU A 9 56.20 7.47 -12.93
CA LEU A 9 55.24 7.86 -13.96
C LEU A 9 53.87 8.20 -13.43
N TRP A 10 53.46 7.75 -12.22
CA TRP A 10 52.25 8.14 -11.54
C TRP A 10 52.36 9.46 -10.79
N GLY A 11 53.58 9.84 -10.40
CA GLY A 11 53.84 11.14 -9.79
C GLY A 11 53.87 12.30 -10.78
N ALA A 12 54.19 12.03 -12.07
CA ALA A 12 54.26 13.07 -13.11
C ALA A 12 52.90 13.34 -13.81
N LEU A 13 51.92 12.41 -13.71
CA LEU A 13 50.54 12.63 -14.20
C LEU A 13 49.63 13.33 -13.20
N LEU A 14 50.03 13.39 -11.91
CA LEU A 14 49.36 14.18 -10.89
C LEU A 14 49.84 15.64 -10.78
N SER A 15 50.96 16.01 -11.39
CA SER A 15 51.50 17.37 -11.35
C SER A 15 51.11 18.25 -12.53
N SER A 16 50.45 17.72 -13.56
CA SER A 16 49.98 18.55 -14.70
C SER A 16 48.48 18.95 -14.60
N ALA A 17 47.77 18.50 -13.55
CA ALA A 17 46.44 19.00 -13.19
C ALA A 17 46.50 20.12 -12.12
N ALA A 18 47.65 20.58 -11.75
CA ALA A 18 47.85 21.64 -10.73
C ALA A 18 47.82 23.03 -11.37
N GLY A 19 46.68 23.41 -12.00
CA GLY A 19 46.57 24.74 -12.62
C GLY A 19 45.22 25.43 -12.46
N ALA A 20 44.16 24.75 -11.99
CA ALA A 20 42.93 25.40 -11.63
C ALA A 20 42.89 25.62 -10.13
N GLU A 21 43.18 26.83 -9.69
CA GLU A 21 42.95 27.24 -8.31
C GLU A 21 41.48 26.99 -8.00
N LEU A 22 41.20 26.08 -7.04
CA LEU A 22 39.84 25.81 -6.59
C LEU A 22 39.28 27.08 -5.98
N ARG A 23 38.21 27.57 -6.56
CA ARG A 23 37.56 28.81 -6.17
C ARG A 23 36.54 28.52 -5.09
N LEU A 24 36.63 29.23 -3.96
CA LEU A 24 35.59 29.19 -2.95
C LEU A 24 34.32 29.79 -3.56
N LEU A 25 33.22 29.07 -3.52
CA LEU A 25 31.96 29.58 -4.03
C LEU A 25 31.50 30.75 -3.19
N PRO A 26 30.91 31.81 -3.82
CA PRO A 26 30.48 33.03 -3.15
C PRO A 26 29.21 32.76 -2.34
N TRP A 27 29.38 32.11 -1.19
CA TRP A 27 28.32 31.96 -0.19
C TRP A 27 28.23 33.27 0.58
N SER A 28 27.02 33.80 0.71
CA SER A 28 26.77 35.13 1.29
C SER A 28 27.11 35.23 2.79
N GLU A 29 27.35 34.13 3.46
CA GLU A 29 27.66 34.05 4.89
C GLU A 29 28.58 32.87 5.20
N ASN A 30 29.30 32.93 6.31
CA ASN A 30 30.02 31.76 6.84
C ASN A 30 29.01 30.69 7.26
N VAL A 31 29.06 29.55 6.59
CA VAL A 31 28.10 28.42 6.82
C VAL A 31 28.40 27.66 8.10
N CYS A 32 29.64 27.73 8.64
CA CYS A 32 30.05 27.06 9.88
C CYS A 32 29.72 27.91 11.11
N ARG A 33 28.40 28.16 11.34
CA ARG A 33 27.89 28.85 12.53
C ARG A 33 26.71 28.11 13.11
N ALA A 34 26.54 28.15 14.42
CA ALA A 34 25.45 27.48 15.12
C ALA A 34 24.06 27.84 14.57
N ALA A 35 23.83 29.11 14.16
CA ALA A 35 22.57 29.58 13.58
C ALA A 35 22.21 28.94 12.22
N ARG A 36 23.13 28.24 11.59
CA ARG A 36 22.90 27.52 10.32
C ARG A 36 22.52 26.04 10.55
N PHE A 37 22.69 25.53 11.78
CA PHE A 37 22.41 24.17 12.12
C PHE A 37 21.08 24.06 12.85
N GLU A 38 20.27 23.08 12.47
CA GLU A 38 19.04 22.72 13.15
C GLU A 38 19.23 21.41 13.91
N ALA A 39 18.63 21.33 15.10
CA ALA A 39 18.71 20.14 15.93
C ALA A 39 18.01 18.95 15.27
N ASN A 40 18.71 17.83 15.19
CA ASN A 40 18.18 16.56 14.71
C ASN A 40 18.94 15.42 15.38
N SER A 41 18.33 14.85 16.42
CA SER A 41 18.90 13.71 17.17
C SER A 41 17.81 12.98 17.95
N SER A 42 18.13 11.76 18.40
CA SER A 42 17.31 10.99 19.36
C SER A 42 17.45 11.48 20.82
N GLY A 43 18.34 12.45 21.08
CA GLY A 43 18.59 13.03 22.38
C GLY A 43 18.28 14.51 22.45
N ARG A 44 18.38 15.09 23.67
CA ARG A 44 18.28 16.53 23.86
C ARG A 44 19.56 17.18 23.34
N MET A 45 19.47 18.00 22.29
CA MET A 45 20.59 18.63 21.59
C MET A 45 20.66 20.11 21.88
N ARG A 46 21.87 20.62 22.03
CA ARG A 46 22.22 22.06 22.09
C ARG A 46 23.31 22.35 21.07
N ILE A 47 23.13 23.41 20.28
CA ILE A 47 24.08 23.84 19.26
C ILE A 47 24.47 25.30 19.55
N THR A 48 25.78 25.55 19.72
CA THR A 48 26.30 26.86 20.05
C THR A 48 27.58 27.16 19.28
N ASP A 49 27.88 28.42 19.03
CA ASP A 49 29.24 28.81 18.58
C ASP A 49 30.20 28.77 19.75
N ASP A 50 31.36 28.16 19.53
CA ASP A 50 32.48 28.14 20.50
C ASP A 50 33.62 29.06 19.97
N PRO A 51 33.78 30.29 20.53
CA PRO A 51 34.78 31.22 20.07
C PRO A 51 36.22 30.79 20.33
N ALA A 52 36.46 29.98 21.40
CA ALA A 52 37.79 29.48 21.75
C ALA A 52 38.25 28.44 20.74
N GLU A 53 37.40 27.54 20.34
CA GLU A 53 37.65 26.50 19.33
C GLU A 53 37.48 26.98 17.88
N LYS A 54 36.89 28.20 17.70
CA LYS A 54 36.42 28.70 16.40
C LYS A 54 35.57 27.68 15.66
N ALA A 55 34.66 27.03 16.37
CA ALA A 55 33.91 25.88 15.93
C ALA A 55 32.45 26.03 16.32
N VAL A 56 31.57 25.24 15.66
CA VAL A 56 30.24 24.94 16.13
C VAL A 56 30.35 23.79 17.14
N ARG A 57 29.88 24.02 18.37
CA ARG A 57 29.82 23.07 19.46
C ARG A 57 28.42 22.45 19.49
N ILE A 58 28.35 21.11 19.45
CA ILE A 58 27.12 20.33 19.46
C ILE A 58 27.17 19.41 20.67
N GLU A 59 26.26 19.61 21.62
CA GLU A 59 26.08 18.83 22.84
C GLU A 59 24.79 18.03 22.76
N VAL A 60 24.86 16.73 23.05
CA VAL A 60 23.68 15.85 23.04
C VAL A 60 23.68 14.98 24.29
N GLU A 61 22.52 14.87 24.93
CA GLU A 61 22.27 13.96 26.04
C GLU A 61 21.16 13.00 25.65
N PHE A 62 21.48 11.71 25.61
CA PHE A 62 20.54 10.66 25.16
C PHE A 62 19.78 10.06 26.34
N PRO A 63 18.45 9.88 26.25
CA PRO A 63 17.68 9.18 27.25
C PRO A 63 18.18 7.72 27.43
N PRO A 64 18.06 7.17 28.63
CA PRO A 64 18.38 5.76 28.86
C PRO A 64 17.56 4.85 27.94
N GLY A 65 18.24 3.92 27.24
CA GLY A 65 17.60 2.95 26.34
C GLY A 65 17.25 3.48 24.95
N ALA A 66 17.55 4.74 24.63
CA ALA A 66 17.32 5.26 23.28
C ALA A 66 18.35 4.71 22.27
N ASP A 67 17.93 4.52 21.04
CA ASP A 67 18.86 4.38 19.91
C ASP A 67 19.56 5.73 19.70
N ARG A 68 20.88 5.75 19.96
CA ARG A 68 21.63 7.00 20.03
C ARG A 68 22.12 7.41 18.67
N TRP A 69 21.56 8.50 18.15
CA TRP A 69 22.01 9.12 16.92
C TRP A 69 21.92 10.65 17.00
N VAL A 70 22.82 11.32 16.30
CA VAL A 70 22.89 12.78 16.23
C VAL A 70 23.36 13.21 14.85
N TYR A 71 22.49 13.87 14.07
CA TYR A 71 22.73 14.32 12.70
C TYR A 71 22.10 15.70 12.47
N PRO A 72 22.64 16.79 13.09
CA PRO A 72 22.10 18.13 12.87
C PRO A 72 22.06 18.47 11.38
N TYR A 73 21.02 19.18 10.97
CA TYR A 73 20.89 19.69 9.61
C TYR A 73 21.66 20.98 9.45
N LEU A 74 22.57 21.05 8.51
CA LEU A 74 23.06 22.29 7.92
C LEU A 74 22.20 22.61 6.71
N ARG A 75 21.25 23.55 6.84
CA ARG A 75 20.43 23.98 5.73
C ARG A 75 21.14 25.03 4.91
N LEU A 76 21.14 24.84 3.58
CA LEU A 76 21.56 25.82 2.62
C LEU A 76 20.34 26.71 2.32
N ARG A 77 20.47 28.01 2.48
CA ARG A 77 19.36 28.92 2.23
C ARG A 77 19.16 29.07 0.73
N ALA A 78 17.91 29.02 0.25
CA ALA A 78 17.62 29.28 -1.16
C ALA A 78 18.13 30.67 -1.57
N PRO A 79 18.83 30.82 -2.72
CA PRO A 79 18.99 29.84 -3.79
C PRO A 79 20.20 28.88 -3.63
N GLU A 80 20.80 28.78 -2.45
CA GLU A 80 21.99 27.97 -2.20
C GLU A 80 21.67 26.48 -2.34
N SER A 81 22.51 25.76 -3.07
CA SER A 81 22.51 24.32 -3.23
C SER A 81 23.94 23.84 -3.45
N LEU A 82 24.16 22.56 -3.61
CA LEU A 82 25.51 22.08 -4.00
C LEU A 82 25.79 22.18 -5.50
N ALA A 83 24.96 22.89 -6.27
CA ALA A 83 25.25 23.14 -7.68
C ALA A 83 26.61 23.82 -7.87
N GLY A 84 27.45 23.26 -8.72
CA GLY A 84 28.81 23.78 -9.00
C GLY A 84 29.83 23.53 -7.89
N VAL A 85 29.44 22.91 -6.75
CA VAL A 85 30.38 22.48 -5.71
C VAL A 85 31.08 21.20 -6.16
N GLU A 86 32.40 21.24 -6.21
CA GLU A 86 33.23 20.09 -6.56
C GLU A 86 33.76 19.39 -5.29
N ARG A 87 34.07 20.15 -4.25
CA ARG A 87 34.57 19.62 -2.98
C ARG A 87 33.98 20.32 -1.76
N ILE A 88 33.78 19.55 -0.69
CA ILE A 88 33.42 20.03 0.64
C ILE A 88 34.56 19.65 1.60
N ARG A 89 35.04 20.62 2.37
CA ARG A 89 36.08 20.39 3.39
C ARG A 89 35.60 20.90 4.74
N PHE A 90 35.90 20.14 5.80
CA PHE A 90 35.67 20.56 7.18
C PHE A 90 36.59 19.79 8.13
N GLU A 91 36.64 20.24 9.36
CA GLU A 91 37.32 19.56 10.44
C GLU A 91 36.34 19.26 11.57
N PHE A 92 36.48 18.09 12.19
CA PHE A 92 35.67 17.72 13.35
C PHE A 92 36.46 16.96 14.39
N ARG A 93 36.03 17.04 15.66
CA ARG A 93 36.54 16.28 16.79
C ARG A 93 35.44 16.03 17.82
N THR A 94 35.65 15.09 18.72
CA THR A 94 34.85 14.90 19.92
C THR A 94 35.60 15.42 21.16
N GLU A 95 34.87 15.82 22.20
CA GLU A 95 35.48 16.30 23.45
C GLU A 95 36.20 15.17 24.25
N THR A 96 35.60 13.96 24.18
CA THR A 96 36.11 12.73 24.79
C THR A 96 36.20 11.63 23.75
N GLU A 97 36.98 10.59 24.02
CA GLU A 97 36.96 9.41 23.15
C GLU A 97 35.59 8.75 23.13
N VAL A 98 35.07 8.50 21.95
CA VAL A 98 33.75 7.93 21.71
C VAL A 98 33.84 6.88 20.62
N THR A 99 33.30 5.69 20.89
CA THR A 99 33.04 4.71 19.85
C THR A 99 31.68 5.01 19.17
N CYS A 100 31.64 4.85 17.87
CA CYS A 100 30.45 5.11 17.08
C CYS A 100 30.13 3.91 16.17
N ARG A 101 28.89 3.48 16.15
CA ARG A 101 28.43 2.50 15.15
C ARG A 101 28.55 3.05 13.74
N PHE A 102 28.16 4.32 13.58
CA PHE A 102 28.16 5.03 12.29
C PHE A 102 28.62 6.47 12.52
N ALA A 103 29.35 7.02 11.56
CA ALA A 103 29.66 8.43 11.45
C ALA A 103 29.62 8.81 9.97
N HIS A 104 28.73 9.74 9.58
CA HIS A 104 28.45 10.03 8.18
C HIS A 104 28.15 11.50 7.91
N VAL A 105 28.38 11.92 6.67
CA VAL A 105 27.72 13.07 6.04
C VAL A 105 26.64 12.57 5.12
N MET A 106 25.41 13.06 5.29
CA MET A 106 24.26 12.75 4.44
C MET A 106 23.89 13.99 3.64
N PHE A 107 23.52 13.82 2.37
CA PHE A 107 23.22 14.89 1.44
C PHE A 107 21.71 15.00 1.23
N GLY A 108 21.09 16.02 1.79
CA GLY A 108 19.65 16.20 1.78
C GLY A 108 18.93 15.08 2.52
N GLU A 109 17.84 14.61 1.96
CA GLU A 109 17.10 13.44 2.40
C GLU A 109 17.47 12.18 1.59
N GLU A 110 18.29 12.35 0.57
CA GLU A 110 18.75 11.27 -0.31
C GLU A 110 19.92 10.49 0.34
N LYS A 111 19.97 9.20 0.06
CA LYS A 111 21.23 8.46 0.16
C LYS A 111 21.96 8.66 -1.19
N PRO A 112 23.17 9.08 -1.22
CA PRO A 112 24.31 8.47 -0.55
C PRO A 112 24.76 9.24 0.69
N TYR A 113 25.43 8.52 1.57
CA TYR A 113 26.16 9.07 2.68
C TYR A 113 27.67 8.92 2.44
N PHE A 114 28.42 9.91 2.87
CA PHE A 114 29.88 9.84 2.91
C PHE A 114 30.29 9.38 4.31
N LYS A 115 31.04 8.28 4.40
CA LYS A 115 31.50 7.75 5.68
C LYS A 115 32.61 8.64 6.26
N LEU A 116 32.42 9.08 7.49
CA LEU A 116 33.43 9.81 8.23
C LEU A 116 34.47 8.85 8.88
N PRO A 117 35.70 9.29 9.11
CA PRO A 117 36.65 8.54 9.95
C PRO A 117 36.10 8.40 11.38
N ALA A 118 36.58 7.41 12.12
CA ALA A 118 36.23 7.24 13.53
C ALA A 118 36.55 8.54 14.31
N PRO A 119 35.61 9.05 15.13
CA PRO A 119 35.83 10.27 15.88
C PRO A 119 37.04 10.19 16.81
N LYS A 120 37.80 11.29 16.92
CA LYS A 120 38.94 11.44 17.82
C LYS A 120 38.81 12.72 18.63
N THR A 121 39.58 12.83 19.69
CA THR A 121 39.68 14.05 20.49
C THR A 121 40.49 15.16 19.83
N GLU A 122 41.22 14.84 18.77
CA GLU A 122 41.94 15.78 17.91
C GLU A 122 41.15 16.07 16.65
N TYR A 123 41.30 17.27 16.09
CA TYR A 123 40.62 17.62 14.85
C TYR A 123 41.10 16.79 13.67
N GLN A 124 40.15 16.18 13.01
CA GLN A 124 40.32 15.40 11.79
C GLN A 124 39.81 16.15 10.60
N ALA A 125 40.63 16.35 9.58
CA ALA A 125 40.22 16.95 8.33
C ALA A 125 39.48 15.95 7.47
N VAL A 126 38.33 16.36 6.91
CA VAL A 126 37.51 15.62 5.96
C VAL A 126 37.44 16.39 4.66
N THR A 127 37.66 15.70 3.55
CA THR A 127 37.46 16.22 2.21
C THR A 127 36.51 15.29 1.44
N ILE A 128 35.44 15.82 0.92
CA ILE A 128 34.43 15.09 0.17
C ILE A 128 34.43 15.57 -1.28
N ASP A 129 34.67 14.69 -2.21
CA ASP A 129 34.44 14.93 -3.62
C ASP A 129 32.92 14.78 -3.90
N VAL A 130 32.29 15.90 -4.28
CA VAL A 130 30.84 15.95 -4.42
C VAL A 130 30.36 15.12 -5.61
N ALA A 131 31.11 15.06 -6.68
CA ALA A 131 30.76 14.29 -7.87
C ALA A 131 30.75 12.78 -7.60
N SER A 132 31.62 12.31 -6.70
CA SER A 132 31.63 10.90 -6.26
C SER A 132 30.56 10.60 -5.22
N ALA A 133 30.13 11.60 -4.44
CA ALA A 133 29.20 11.42 -3.32
C ALA A 133 27.73 11.72 -3.70
N VAL A 134 27.48 12.57 -4.69
CA VAL A 134 26.13 13.09 -5.03
C VAL A 134 25.91 13.12 -6.53
N ARG A 135 24.81 12.52 -6.99
CA ARG A 135 24.45 12.49 -8.42
C ARG A 135 23.87 13.81 -8.95
N ARG A 136 23.15 14.53 -8.09
CA ARG A 136 22.43 15.78 -8.43
C ARG A 136 22.74 16.86 -7.38
N PRO A 137 23.91 17.43 -7.40
CA PRO A 137 24.31 18.43 -6.41
C PRO A 137 23.36 19.63 -6.34
N GLU A 138 22.75 19.99 -7.48
CA GLU A 138 21.82 21.10 -7.59
C GLU A 138 20.51 20.91 -6.81
N THR A 139 20.17 19.66 -6.49
CA THR A 139 18.95 19.34 -5.70
C THR A 139 19.21 19.33 -4.20
N ILE A 140 20.46 19.40 -3.77
CA ILE A 140 20.83 19.26 -2.36
C ILE A 140 20.77 20.63 -1.68
N ALA A 141 19.75 20.82 -0.86
CA ALA A 141 19.51 22.02 -0.08
C ALA A 141 19.90 21.89 1.43
N ALA A 142 20.40 20.75 1.84
CA ALA A 142 20.84 20.53 3.22
C ALA A 142 21.88 19.42 3.31
N LEU A 143 22.75 19.51 4.32
CA LEU A 143 23.66 18.45 4.74
C LEU A 143 23.31 18.01 6.16
N ARG A 144 23.51 16.74 6.47
CA ARG A 144 23.47 16.21 7.84
C ARG A 144 24.84 15.61 8.16
N ILE A 145 25.53 16.19 9.13
CA ILE A 145 26.86 15.71 9.54
C ILE A 145 26.71 15.14 10.94
N GLY A 146 27.00 13.87 11.14
CA GLY A 146 26.70 13.30 12.44
C GLY A 146 27.18 11.85 12.67
N MET A 147 26.70 11.28 13.75
CA MET A 147 27.16 9.95 14.21
C MET A 147 26.17 9.26 15.14
N ASN A 148 26.38 7.92 15.31
CA ASN A 148 25.63 7.09 16.26
C ASN A 148 26.62 6.68 17.39
N PRO A 149 26.69 7.47 18.48
CA PRO A 149 27.67 7.21 19.55
C PRO A 149 27.17 6.14 20.54
N ASP A 150 28.12 5.38 21.11
CA ASP A 150 27.80 4.42 22.17
C ASP A 150 27.68 5.10 23.55
N ALA A 151 28.10 6.38 23.67
CA ALA A 151 28.09 7.14 24.92
C ALA A 151 26.69 7.78 25.18
N PRO A 152 26.22 7.88 26.44
CA PRO A 152 24.96 8.53 26.79
C PRO A 152 24.97 10.05 26.64
N LYS A 153 26.19 10.65 26.57
CA LYS A 153 26.41 12.08 26.30
C LYS A 153 27.50 12.21 25.26
N LEU A 154 27.36 13.19 24.39
CA LEU A 154 28.32 13.52 23.36
C LEU A 154 28.47 15.02 23.24
N THR A 155 29.71 15.49 23.26
CA THR A 155 30.10 16.84 22.82
C THR A 155 31.05 16.72 21.66
N TRP A 156 30.78 17.39 20.56
CA TRP A 156 31.62 17.39 19.39
C TRP A 156 31.62 18.75 18.69
N PHE A 157 32.65 18.97 17.88
CA PHE A 157 32.92 20.27 17.27
C PHE A 157 33.13 20.11 15.79
N ILE A 158 32.59 21.06 15.02
CA ILE A 158 32.79 21.20 13.56
C ILE A 158 33.34 22.59 13.30
N ARG A 159 34.43 22.67 12.51
CA ARG A 159 35.00 23.94 12.09
C ARG A 159 35.53 23.89 10.66
N ASN A 160 35.89 25.03 10.10
CA ASN A 160 36.49 25.18 8.77
C ASN A 160 35.67 24.49 7.67
N LEU A 161 34.35 24.63 7.73
CA LEU A 161 33.45 24.08 6.70
C LEU A 161 33.47 25.00 5.48
N GLU A 162 34.05 24.52 4.40
CA GLU A 162 34.30 25.24 3.16
C GLU A 162 33.77 24.45 1.95
N PHE A 163 33.31 25.19 0.94
CA PHE A 163 32.80 24.64 -0.31
C PHE A 163 33.64 25.20 -1.48
N PHE A 164 34.21 24.33 -2.28
CA PHE A 164 35.08 24.67 -3.41
C PHE A 164 34.46 24.21 -4.71
N GLY A 165 34.62 25.02 -5.77
CA GLY A 165 34.21 24.70 -7.12
C GLY A 165 34.93 25.55 -8.16
N THR A 166 35.07 25.03 -9.36
CA THR A 166 35.74 25.67 -10.49
C THR A 166 34.78 26.36 -11.47
N ARG A 167 33.46 26.12 -11.30
CA ARG A 167 32.42 26.63 -12.20
C ARG A 167 31.34 27.36 -11.44
N GLU A 168 30.79 28.42 -12.04
CA GLU A 168 29.54 28.98 -11.55
C GLU A 168 28.41 27.96 -11.71
N PRO A 169 27.44 27.93 -10.76
CA PRO A 169 26.28 27.04 -10.88
C PRO A 169 25.60 27.21 -12.21
N ALA A 170 25.32 26.11 -12.92
CA ALA A 170 24.56 26.18 -14.15
C ALA A 170 23.18 26.77 -13.85
N ARG A 171 22.73 27.80 -14.60
CA ARG A 171 21.38 28.29 -14.49
C ARG A 171 20.39 27.23 -14.87
N VAL A 172 19.52 26.86 -13.92
CA VAL A 172 18.42 25.94 -14.15
C VAL A 172 17.39 26.64 -15.02
N THR A 173 17.08 26.10 -16.18
CA THR A 173 15.99 26.54 -17.02
C THR A 173 14.75 25.69 -16.77
N ASP A 174 13.62 26.35 -16.50
CA ASP A 174 12.32 25.67 -16.20
C ASP A 174 11.61 25.10 -17.46
N ALA A 175 12.31 24.95 -18.57
CA ALA A 175 11.71 24.41 -19.77
C ALA A 175 11.47 22.90 -19.67
N SER A 176 10.24 22.47 -19.92
CA SER A 176 9.84 21.08 -19.93
C SER A 176 9.79 20.51 -21.35
N LEU A 177 10.14 19.24 -21.50
CA LEU A 177 10.02 18.51 -22.75
C LEU A 177 8.62 17.90 -22.84
N ALA A 178 7.78 18.39 -23.74
CA ALA A 178 6.47 17.82 -24.03
C ALA A 178 6.58 16.71 -25.08
N VAL A 179 5.71 15.73 -24.99
CA VAL A 179 5.57 14.64 -25.97
C VAL A 179 4.41 14.96 -26.90
N ASP A 180 4.49 14.53 -28.15
CA ASP A 180 3.39 14.68 -29.10
C ASP A 180 2.09 14.02 -28.58
N ALA A 181 0.98 14.67 -28.88
CA ALA A 181 -0.37 14.24 -28.50
C ALA A 181 -0.76 12.85 -29.01
N GLY A 182 -0.09 12.33 -30.04
CA GLY A 182 -0.33 10.99 -30.57
C GLY A 182 0.13 9.84 -29.68
N ALA A 183 0.95 10.12 -28.64
CA ALA A 183 1.47 9.10 -27.72
C ALA A 183 1.13 9.50 -26.27
N PRO A 184 -0.11 9.25 -25.80
CA PRO A 184 -0.51 9.59 -24.44
C PRO A 184 0.45 8.96 -23.43
N GLY A 185 0.78 9.72 -22.40
CA GLY A 185 1.67 9.26 -21.34
C GLY A 185 3.12 9.04 -21.74
N ALA A 186 3.55 9.48 -22.91
CA ALA A 186 4.85 9.12 -23.47
C ALA A 186 5.06 7.59 -23.61
N ALA A 187 4.00 6.87 -23.90
CA ALA A 187 4.01 5.44 -24.19
C ALA A 187 3.83 5.21 -25.70
N PHE A 188 4.91 4.86 -26.37
CA PHE A 188 4.91 4.55 -27.80
C PHE A 188 4.71 3.06 -28.02
N LEU A 189 4.08 2.69 -29.14
CA LEU A 189 4.02 1.29 -29.56
C LEU A 189 5.24 0.97 -30.42
N GLN A 190 5.67 -0.29 -30.38
CA GLN A 190 6.75 -0.80 -31.22
C GLN A 190 6.49 -0.48 -32.69
N GLY A 191 7.43 0.20 -33.32
CA GLY A 191 7.37 0.64 -34.72
C GLY A 191 6.76 2.02 -34.94
N GLU A 192 6.28 2.69 -33.88
CA GLU A 192 5.87 4.11 -33.95
C GLU A 192 7.10 5.03 -34.04
N THR A 193 6.97 6.10 -34.83
CA THR A 193 7.93 7.21 -34.85
C THR A 193 7.78 8.04 -33.59
N LEU A 194 8.88 8.37 -32.92
CA LEU A 194 8.85 9.12 -31.68
C LEU A 194 8.99 10.61 -31.94
N LYS A 195 8.07 11.42 -31.42
CA LYS A 195 8.04 12.86 -31.63
C LYS A 195 8.01 13.59 -30.30
N PHE A 196 8.88 14.58 -30.14
CA PHE A 196 9.05 15.38 -28.94
C PHE A 196 9.10 16.86 -29.28
N ARG A 197 8.51 17.73 -28.42
CA ARG A 197 8.55 19.17 -28.52
C ARG A 197 9.06 19.80 -27.23
N LEU A 198 9.65 21.00 -27.32
CA LEU A 198 9.97 21.82 -26.16
C LEU A 198 8.78 22.72 -25.80
N ASP A 199 8.45 22.77 -24.53
CA ASP A 199 7.42 23.66 -24.00
C ASP A 199 7.95 24.41 -22.75
N PRO A 200 8.07 25.75 -22.75
CA PRO A 200 7.86 26.65 -23.87
C PRO A 200 9.04 26.66 -24.89
N LEU A 201 8.76 27.01 -26.11
CA LEU A 201 9.72 27.07 -27.25
C LEU A 201 10.92 28.02 -27.08
N ALA A 202 11.06 28.72 -25.95
CA ALA A 202 11.94 29.85 -25.76
C ALA A 202 13.45 29.55 -25.73
N ALA A 203 13.85 28.29 -25.50
CA ALA A 203 15.26 27.90 -25.47
C ALA A 203 15.45 26.60 -26.24
N ARG A 204 16.30 26.60 -27.26
CA ARG A 204 16.61 25.41 -28.05
C ARG A 204 17.81 24.69 -27.42
N PRO A 205 17.70 23.40 -27.06
CA PRO A 205 18.88 22.62 -26.69
C PRO A 205 19.78 22.48 -27.91
N SER A 206 21.08 22.49 -27.70
CA SER A 206 22.04 22.23 -28.78
C SER A 206 22.25 20.75 -29.03
N ARG A 207 22.10 19.92 -28.00
CA ARG A 207 22.34 18.48 -28.07
C ARG A 207 21.33 17.69 -27.24
N TRP A 208 21.06 16.48 -27.68
CA TRP A 208 20.27 15.51 -26.93
C TRP A 208 21.01 14.18 -26.82
N THR A 209 20.75 13.44 -25.74
CA THR A 209 21.26 12.09 -25.50
C THR A 209 20.10 11.18 -25.09
N LEU A 210 19.94 10.10 -25.81
CA LEU A 210 18.97 9.04 -25.50
C LEU A 210 19.67 7.91 -24.76
N LYS A 211 19.17 7.58 -23.58
CA LYS A 211 19.67 6.49 -22.75
C LYS A 211 18.61 5.41 -22.57
N ASN A 212 19.06 4.16 -22.45
CA ASN A 212 18.18 3.08 -21.98
C ASN A 212 18.06 3.08 -20.45
N TRP A 213 17.25 2.19 -19.91
CA TRP A 213 17.03 2.08 -18.47
C TRP A 213 18.28 1.69 -17.67
N LYS A 214 19.33 1.12 -18.31
CA LYS A 214 20.65 0.83 -17.73
C LYS A 214 21.58 2.05 -17.72
N ASN A 215 21.06 3.21 -18.14
CA ASN A 215 21.82 4.45 -18.31
C ASN A 215 22.91 4.38 -19.41
N GLU A 216 22.80 3.45 -20.35
CA GLU A 216 23.69 3.35 -21.51
C GLU A 216 23.18 4.26 -22.63
N THR A 217 24.07 4.99 -23.28
CA THR A 217 23.73 5.85 -24.43
C THR A 217 23.38 4.98 -25.65
N VAL A 218 22.14 5.12 -26.11
CA VAL A 218 21.59 4.41 -27.28
C VAL A 218 21.77 5.24 -28.53
N ARG A 219 21.47 6.55 -28.45
CA ARG A 219 21.62 7.52 -29.55
C ARG A 219 21.94 8.90 -28.97
N GLN A 220 22.51 9.76 -29.79
CA GLN A 220 22.72 11.17 -29.50
C GLN A 220 22.69 11.98 -30.78
N GLY A 221 22.44 13.28 -30.69
CA GLY A 221 22.39 14.15 -31.83
C GLY A 221 22.21 15.63 -31.46
N GLU A 222 22.03 16.43 -32.48
CA GLU A 222 21.74 17.87 -32.32
C GLU A 222 20.24 18.11 -32.53
N TRP A 223 19.69 19.08 -31.80
CA TRP A 223 18.30 19.50 -31.95
C TRP A 223 18.26 20.80 -32.78
N ALA A 224 17.85 20.70 -34.04
CA ALA A 224 17.84 21.84 -34.98
C ALA A 224 16.44 22.46 -35.16
N ASP A 225 15.39 21.64 -35.10
CA ASP A 225 14.02 22.00 -35.46
C ASP A 225 13.11 22.25 -34.23
N ALA A 226 11.88 22.67 -34.49
CA ALA A 226 10.88 22.83 -33.41
C ALA A 226 10.43 21.50 -32.78
N GLU A 227 10.58 20.41 -33.52
CA GLU A 227 10.22 19.04 -33.12
C GLU A 227 11.43 18.12 -33.29
N LEU A 228 11.71 17.27 -32.32
CA LEU A 228 12.63 16.15 -32.44
C LEU A 228 11.88 14.92 -32.89
N THR A 229 12.21 14.41 -34.05
CA THR A 229 11.67 13.15 -34.56
C THR A 229 12.76 12.08 -34.51
N LEU A 230 12.46 10.95 -33.85
CA LEU A 230 13.33 9.80 -33.75
C LEU A 230 12.71 8.60 -34.48
N ASP A 231 13.53 7.85 -35.20
CA ASP A 231 13.14 6.57 -35.76
C ASP A 231 12.69 5.58 -34.66
N PRO A 232 11.84 4.62 -35.00
CA PRO A 232 11.38 3.61 -34.08
C PRO A 232 12.53 2.96 -33.26
N LEU A 233 12.25 2.71 -31.99
CA LEU A 233 13.16 2.02 -31.07
C LEU A 233 12.65 0.61 -30.75
N PRO A 234 13.53 -0.30 -30.32
CA PRO A 234 13.11 -1.53 -29.66
C PRO A 234 12.21 -1.26 -28.45
N ASN A 235 11.45 -2.28 -28.02
CA ASN A 235 10.77 -2.20 -26.73
C ASN A 235 11.77 -1.88 -25.63
N GLY A 236 11.36 -1.08 -24.65
CA GLY A 236 12.25 -0.65 -23.60
C GLY A 236 11.71 0.55 -22.84
N TYR A 237 12.45 0.94 -21.82
CA TYR A 237 12.24 2.17 -21.06
C TYR A 237 13.44 3.08 -21.27
N TYR A 238 13.17 4.31 -21.66
CA TYR A 238 14.19 5.24 -22.15
C TYR A 238 14.13 6.58 -21.43
N ALA A 239 15.26 7.30 -21.46
CA ALA A 239 15.41 8.63 -20.95
C ALA A 239 16.04 9.53 -22.03
N LEU A 240 15.37 10.64 -22.36
CA LEU A 240 15.87 11.67 -23.26
C LEU A 240 16.38 12.85 -22.42
N GLU A 241 17.68 13.08 -22.49
CA GLU A 241 18.38 14.18 -21.82
C GLU A 241 18.72 15.26 -22.84
N LEU A 242 18.58 16.53 -22.43
CA LEU A 242 18.87 17.70 -23.26
C LEU A 242 19.99 18.52 -22.65
N ALA A 243 20.98 18.92 -23.44
CA ALA A 243 22.05 19.79 -22.98
C ALA A 243 21.49 21.15 -22.57
N GLY A 244 21.85 21.60 -21.38
CA GLY A 244 21.39 22.88 -20.82
C GLY A 244 20.01 22.83 -20.11
N PHE A 245 19.42 21.63 -19.98
CA PHE A 245 18.16 21.37 -19.26
C PHE A 245 18.40 20.42 -18.10
N THR A 246 17.72 20.66 -16.98
CA THR A 246 17.82 19.78 -15.79
C THR A 246 16.80 18.65 -15.84
N GLY A 247 15.76 18.75 -16.66
CA GLY A 247 14.72 17.74 -16.80
C GLY A 247 15.15 16.60 -17.73
N VAL A 248 14.86 15.36 -17.31
CA VAL A 248 14.97 14.16 -18.15
C VAL A 248 13.55 13.75 -18.53
N ARG A 249 13.27 13.57 -19.81
CA ARG A 249 12.01 13.01 -20.27
C ARG A 249 12.15 11.48 -20.40
N THR A 250 11.49 10.77 -19.49
CA THR A 250 11.36 9.32 -19.61
C THR A 250 10.15 8.94 -20.45
N PHE A 251 10.26 7.84 -21.18
CA PHE A 251 9.19 7.28 -21.99
C PHE A 251 9.37 5.77 -22.18
N ALA A 252 8.29 5.12 -22.57
CA ALA A 252 8.31 3.69 -22.87
C ALA A 252 8.05 3.42 -24.35
N VAL A 253 8.69 2.40 -24.89
CA VAL A 253 8.28 1.74 -26.13
C VAL A 253 7.80 0.36 -25.74
N VAL A 254 6.54 0.08 -25.99
CA VAL A 254 5.88 -1.16 -25.55
C VAL A 254 5.41 -2.00 -26.74
N PRO A 255 5.27 -3.32 -26.57
CA PRO A 255 4.78 -4.18 -27.65
C PRO A 255 3.41 -3.73 -28.17
N ASP A 256 3.19 -3.81 -29.48
CA ASP A 256 1.91 -3.49 -30.09
C ASP A 256 0.88 -4.61 -29.82
N PRO A 257 -0.16 -4.37 -28.98
CA PRO A 257 -1.14 -5.41 -28.64
C PRO A 257 -1.98 -5.88 -29.83
N ARG A 258 -2.03 -5.11 -30.91
CA ARG A 258 -2.73 -5.51 -32.16
C ARG A 258 -2.02 -6.63 -32.91
N ARG A 259 -0.74 -6.84 -32.67
CA ARG A 259 0.09 -7.88 -33.30
C ARG A 259 0.02 -9.22 -32.58
N ARG A 260 -0.70 -9.28 -31.45
CA ARG A 260 -0.83 -10.49 -30.65
C ARG A 260 -2.09 -11.27 -31.02
N PRO A 261 -2.07 -12.60 -30.92
CA PRO A 261 -3.30 -13.37 -30.95
C PRO A 261 -4.20 -12.98 -29.79
N PRO A 262 -5.54 -13.03 -29.97
CA PRO A 262 -6.47 -12.77 -28.88
C PRO A 262 -6.13 -13.61 -27.64
N ASN A 263 -6.04 -12.96 -26.49
CA ASN A 263 -5.74 -13.62 -25.24
C ASN A 263 -7.03 -13.87 -24.45
N PRO A 264 -7.50 -15.13 -24.32
CA PRO A 264 -8.61 -15.46 -23.44
C PRO A 264 -8.21 -15.47 -21.95
N GLY A 265 -6.94 -15.59 -21.64
CA GLY A 265 -6.42 -15.64 -20.29
C GLY A 265 -6.29 -14.24 -19.70
N LEU A 266 -7.26 -13.76 -18.96
CA LEU A 266 -7.33 -12.42 -18.39
C LEU A 266 -6.58 -12.30 -17.04
N TYR A 267 -5.48 -13.04 -16.85
CA TYR A 267 -4.79 -13.07 -15.56
C TYR A 267 -4.20 -11.70 -15.19
N PHE A 268 -3.43 -11.11 -16.10
CA PHE A 268 -2.78 -9.81 -15.88
C PHE A 268 -3.79 -8.68 -16.09
N ALA A 269 -4.18 -8.04 -15.01
CA ALA A 269 -5.19 -7.00 -14.99
C ALA A 269 -4.72 -5.80 -14.14
N MET A 270 -5.45 -4.70 -14.17
CA MET A 270 -5.22 -3.55 -13.30
C MET A 270 -6.54 -3.00 -12.76
N ASP A 271 -6.51 -2.54 -11.51
CA ASP A 271 -7.54 -1.61 -11.03
C ASP A 271 -7.35 -0.29 -11.79
N SER A 272 -8.39 0.22 -12.39
CA SER A 272 -8.37 1.49 -13.08
C SER A 272 -9.11 2.56 -12.29
N ALA A 273 -10.28 2.23 -11.76
CA ALA A 273 -11.15 3.18 -11.08
C ALA A 273 -11.18 4.56 -11.77
N GLN A 274 -11.07 4.57 -13.13
CA GLN A 274 -10.78 5.79 -13.88
C GLN A 274 -11.91 6.81 -13.81
N SER A 275 -13.16 6.35 -13.62
CA SER A 275 -14.31 7.24 -13.42
C SER A 275 -14.16 8.13 -12.20
N TRP A 276 -13.37 7.68 -11.23
CA TRP A 276 -13.08 8.41 -10.02
C TRP A 276 -11.68 9.03 -10.07
N LEU A 277 -10.64 8.23 -10.32
CA LEU A 277 -9.23 8.67 -10.22
C LEU A 277 -8.79 9.58 -11.37
N ALA A 278 -9.33 9.41 -12.59
CA ALA A 278 -8.99 10.29 -13.70
C ALA A 278 -9.86 11.56 -13.76
N ARG A 279 -10.97 11.61 -13.01
CA ARG A 279 -11.90 12.76 -13.00
C ARG A 279 -11.22 14.11 -12.70
N PRO A 280 -10.30 14.24 -11.70
CA PRO A 280 -9.63 15.49 -11.42
C PRO A 280 -8.75 16.04 -12.57
N PHE A 281 -8.45 15.21 -13.56
CA PHE A 281 -7.57 15.55 -14.68
C PHE A 281 -8.33 15.76 -16.01
N THR A 282 -9.67 15.67 -16.02
CA THR A 282 -10.48 15.76 -17.25
C THR A 282 -10.28 17.06 -18.01
N ASP A 283 -10.00 18.16 -17.29
CA ASP A 283 -9.79 19.49 -17.86
C ASP A 283 -8.31 19.85 -18.06
N ASN A 284 -7.41 18.86 -17.96
CA ASN A 284 -5.99 19.09 -18.16
C ASN A 284 -5.67 19.32 -19.65
N PRO A 285 -5.25 20.55 -20.06
CA PRO A 285 -5.00 20.88 -21.47
C PRO A 285 -3.81 20.11 -22.08
N ARG A 286 -2.97 19.47 -21.26
CA ARG A 286 -1.86 18.63 -21.71
C ARG A 286 -2.29 17.23 -22.12
N LEU A 287 -3.51 16.83 -21.79
CA LEU A 287 -4.08 15.53 -22.13
C LEU A 287 -4.93 15.66 -23.40
N VAL A 288 -4.45 15.06 -24.48
CA VAL A 288 -5.22 14.96 -25.72
C VAL A 288 -5.16 13.52 -26.19
N PRO A 289 -6.30 12.86 -26.28
CA PRO A 289 -7.64 13.29 -25.84
C PRO A 289 -7.69 13.56 -24.32
N ASN A 290 -8.87 13.77 -23.77
CA ASN A 290 -9.03 14.03 -22.32
C ASN A 290 -8.56 12.86 -21.44
N ALA A 291 -8.54 13.04 -20.10
CA ALA A 291 -8.01 12.05 -19.16
C ALA A 291 -8.61 10.67 -19.29
N TYR A 292 -9.93 10.55 -19.47
CA TYR A 292 -10.58 9.23 -19.62
C TYR A 292 -10.14 8.51 -20.88
N GLU A 293 -10.06 9.21 -21.99
CA GLU A 293 -9.59 8.66 -23.27
C GLU A 293 -8.11 8.33 -23.23
N ALA A 294 -7.30 9.18 -22.56
CA ALA A 294 -5.87 8.94 -22.37
C ALA A 294 -5.63 7.68 -21.54
N VAL A 295 -6.31 7.50 -20.40
CA VAL A 295 -6.19 6.30 -19.56
C VAL A 295 -6.68 5.06 -20.31
N SER A 296 -7.81 5.14 -21.01
CA SER A 296 -8.33 4.02 -21.81
C SER A 296 -7.37 3.62 -22.94
N GLU A 297 -6.71 4.59 -23.58
CA GLU A 297 -5.70 4.33 -24.61
C GLU A 297 -4.42 3.73 -23.99
N LEU A 298 -4.00 4.21 -22.82
CA LEU A 298 -2.87 3.62 -22.07
C LEU A 298 -3.18 2.20 -21.60
N ALA A 299 -4.41 1.92 -21.16
CA ALA A 299 -4.84 0.55 -20.86
C ALA A 299 -4.68 -0.37 -22.08
N ARG A 300 -5.12 0.08 -23.26
CA ARG A 300 -4.95 -0.66 -24.53
C ARG A 300 -3.48 -0.84 -24.90
N ARG A 301 -2.64 0.21 -24.81
CA ARG A 301 -1.21 0.16 -25.13
C ARG A 301 -0.44 -0.76 -24.19
N ALA A 302 -0.80 -0.82 -22.91
CA ALA A 302 -0.25 -1.81 -21.98
C ALA A 302 -0.66 -3.27 -22.29
N GLY A 303 -1.61 -3.48 -23.21
CA GLY A 303 -2.15 -4.80 -23.52
C GLY A 303 -3.16 -5.32 -22.50
N LEU A 304 -3.70 -4.46 -21.64
CA LEU A 304 -4.78 -4.81 -20.71
C LEU A 304 -6.01 -5.31 -21.47
N ARG A 305 -6.59 -6.39 -20.97
CA ARG A 305 -7.82 -7.00 -21.52
C ARG A 305 -8.99 -6.79 -20.59
N ILE A 306 -8.73 -6.50 -19.32
CA ILE A 306 -9.74 -6.22 -18.32
C ILE A 306 -9.18 -5.22 -17.30
N VAL A 307 -10.02 -4.32 -16.84
CA VAL A 307 -9.76 -3.40 -15.72
C VAL A 307 -10.91 -3.48 -14.71
N ARG A 308 -10.62 -3.12 -13.47
CA ARG A 308 -11.63 -2.94 -12.44
C ARG A 308 -12.08 -1.48 -12.39
N GLU A 309 -13.39 -1.23 -12.34
CA GLU A 309 -13.98 0.09 -12.22
C GLU A 309 -14.80 0.19 -10.94
N ARG A 310 -14.75 1.33 -10.26
CA ARG A 310 -15.42 1.60 -8.99
C ARG A 310 -16.59 2.56 -9.18
N MET A 311 -17.78 2.11 -8.82
CA MET A 311 -19.02 2.89 -8.90
C MET A 311 -19.50 3.26 -7.50
N HIS A 312 -19.85 4.52 -7.30
CA HIS A 312 -20.48 4.97 -6.07
C HIS A 312 -22.00 4.95 -6.24
N TRP A 313 -22.66 4.02 -5.56
CA TRP A 313 -24.13 3.90 -5.69
C TRP A 313 -24.84 5.21 -5.33
N LYS A 314 -24.45 5.89 -4.23
CA LYS A 314 -25.06 7.16 -3.82
C LYS A 314 -24.98 8.29 -4.86
N GLU A 315 -23.95 8.26 -5.74
CA GLU A 315 -23.82 9.24 -6.84
C GLU A 315 -24.63 8.81 -8.05
N THR A 316 -24.73 7.50 -8.26
CA THR A 316 -25.43 6.91 -9.40
C THR A 316 -26.95 6.91 -9.21
N GLU A 317 -27.44 6.67 -7.99
CA GLU A 317 -28.86 6.70 -7.63
C GLU A 317 -29.06 7.55 -6.36
N PRO A 318 -28.98 8.89 -6.46
CA PRO A 318 -29.10 9.78 -5.32
C PRO A 318 -30.49 9.77 -4.65
N ALA A 319 -31.51 9.40 -5.40
CA ALA A 319 -32.88 9.19 -4.94
C ALA A 319 -33.50 7.96 -5.61
N PRO A 320 -34.49 7.28 -4.98
CA PRO A 320 -35.07 6.04 -5.52
C PRO A 320 -35.53 6.18 -6.97
N GLY A 321 -34.99 5.34 -7.87
CA GLY A 321 -35.32 5.32 -9.29
C GLY A 321 -34.74 6.46 -10.12
N VAL A 322 -33.95 7.37 -9.53
CA VAL A 322 -33.31 8.48 -10.26
C VAL A 322 -31.85 8.12 -10.51
N PHE A 323 -31.50 7.80 -11.72
CA PHE A 323 -30.18 7.30 -12.09
C PHE A 323 -29.35 8.29 -12.92
N ASP A 324 -28.08 8.43 -12.60
CA ASP A 324 -27.06 9.06 -13.46
C ASP A 324 -25.89 8.08 -13.73
N TRP A 325 -25.94 7.46 -14.91
CA TRP A 325 -24.92 6.51 -15.37
C TRP A 325 -23.86 7.13 -16.26
N LYS A 326 -23.98 8.41 -16.62
CA LYS A 326 -23.22 9.04 -17.72
C LYS A 326 -21.73 8.84 -17.63
N GLN A 327 -21.14 9.08 -16.46
CA GLN A 327 -19.70 9.00 -16.25
C GLN A 327 -19.18 7.56 -16.40
N TYR A 328 -19.84 6.62 -15.74
CA TYR A 328 -19.48 5.20 -15.77
C TYR A 328 -19.72 4.58 -17.15
N MET A 329 -20.83 4.97 -17.78
CA MET A 329 -21.16 4.52 -19.15
C MET A 329 -20.11 5.00 -20.16
N ARG A 330 -19.75 6.30 -20.10
CA ARG A 330 -18.70 6.84 -20.97
C ARG A 330 -17.37 6.07 -20.82
N ASN A 331 -16.94 5.80 -19.60
CA ASN A 331 -15.70 5.06 -19.38
C ASN A 331 -15.79 3.61 -19.86
N ALA A 332 -16.91 2.93 -19.59
CA ALA A 332 -17.12 1.57 -20.09
C ALA A 332 -17.14 1.51 -21.64
N GLU A 333 -17.69 2.51 -22.30
CA GLU A 333 -17.67 2.64 -23.76
C GLU A 333 -16.29 2.90 -24.32
N LEU A 334 -15.51 3.79 -23.70
CA LEU A 334 -14.13 4.09 -24.12
C LEU A 334 -13.23 2.86 -24.00
N LEU A 335 -13.37 2.08 -22.94
CA LEU A 335 -12.63 0.85 -22.70
C LEU A 335 -13.07 -0.25 -23.68
N SER A 336 -14.39 -0.50 -23.80
CA SER A 336 -14.94 -1.49 -24.74
C SER A 336 -14.55 -1.24 -26.18
N ALA A 337 -14.57 0.03 -26.63
CA ALA A 337 -14.14 0.41 -27.98
C ALA A 337 -12.66 0.10 -28.24
N ARG A 338 -11.88 -0.07 -27.21
CA ARG A 338 -10.46 -0.45 -27.24
C ARG A 338 -10.19 -1.93 -26.96
N GLY A 339 -11.27 -2.73 -26.84
CA GLY A 339 -11.19 -4.16 -26.57
C GLY A 339 -10.75 -4.48 -25.13
N VAL A 340 -11.00 -3.58 -24.19
CA VAL A 340 -10.74 -3.76 -22.76
C VAL A 340 -12.08 -4.00 -22.05
N GLU A 341 -12.20 -5.13 -21.37
CA GLU A 341 -13.36 -5.49 -20.56
C GLU A 341 -13.38 -4.71 -19.25
N VAL A 342 -14.54 -4.60 -18.62
CA VAL A 342 -14.69 -3.94 -17.33
C VAL A 342 -15.27 -4.90 -16.31
N SER A 343 -14.59 -5.08 -15.19
CA SER A 343 -15.13 -5.64 -13.95
C SER A 343 -15.70 -4.49 -13.13
N GLY A 344 -17.02 -4.38 -13.05
CA GLY A 344 -17.69 -3.33 -12.28
C GLY A 344 -17.77 -3.71 -10.80
N MET A 345 -17.43 -2.79 -9.92
CA MET A 345 -17.65 -2.89 -8.48
C MET A 345 -18.48 -1.69 -8.02
N TYR A 346 -19.42 -1.88 -7.10
CA TYR A 346 -20.08 -0.76 -6.47
C TYR A 346 -20.14 -0.86 -4.94
N HIS A 347 -20.10 0.30 -4.33
CA HIS A 347 -20.21 0.51 -2.88
C HIS A 347 -20.81 1.89 -2.57
N ASN A 348 -20.71 2.37 -1.34
CA ASN A 348 -21.24 3.67 -0.91
C ASN A 348 -22.74 3.81 -1.16
N ALA A 349 -23.53 3.00 -0.46
CA ALA A 349 -24.98 3.03 -0.53
C ALA A 349 -25.56 4.42 -0.21
N PRO A 350 -26.63 4.87 -0.91
CA PRO A 350 -27.26 6.13 -0.61
C PRO A 350 -28.00 6.10 0.73
N ALA A 351 -28.15 7.27 1.36
CA ALA A 351 -28.72 7.40 2.71
C ALA A 351 -30.14 6.79 2.83
N TRP A 352 -30.95 6.91 1.80
CA TRP A 352 -32.32 6.38 1.79
C TRP A 352 -32.43 4.85 1.84
N THR A 353 -31.33 4.10 1.59
CA THR A 353 -31.28 2.64 1.72
C THR A 353 -30.78 2.17 3.08
N LYS A 354 -30.25 3.06 3.91
CA LYS A 354 -29.55 2.75 5.15
C LYS A 354 -30.45 2.81 6.38
N ASN A 355 -29.99 2.21 7.48
CA ASN A 355 -30.63 2.30 8.78
C ASN A 355 -29.76 3.15 9.72
N GLY A 356 -29.97 4.47 9.68
CA GLY A 356 -29.23 5.45 10.47
C GLY A 356 -28.12 6.18 9.69
N GLU A 357 -27.69 7.32 10.20
CA GLU A 357 -26.71 8.21 9.57
C GLU A 357 -25.31 7.58 9.47
N ASP A 358 -24.90 6.85 10.49
CA ASP A 358 -23.58 6.21 10.55
C ASP A 358 -23.50 4.87 9.80
N ALA A 359 -24.65 4.35 9.35
CA ALA A 359 -24.68 3.10 8.60
C ALA A 359 -23.98 3.25 7.25
N MET A 360 -23.22 2.22 6.85
CA MET A 360 -22.50 2.17 5.56
C MET A 360 -23.17 1.22 4.57
N LEU A 361 -23.60 0.04 5.04
CA LEU A 361 -24.29 -0.95 4.21
C LEU A 361 -25.76 -0.57 3.97
N PRO A 362 -26.36 -1.00 2.84
CA PRO A 362 -27.78 -0.87 2.65
C PRO A 362 -28.54 -1.83 3.58
N ALA A 363 -29.58 -1.32 4.22
CA ALA A 363 -30.51 -2.08 5.05
C ALA A 363 -31.73 -2.52 4.26
N ASP A 364 -32.07 -1.82 3.17
CA ASP A 364 -33.13 -2.19 2.24
C ASP A 364 -32.61 -3.20 1.22
N LEU A 365 -32.96 -4.47 1.44
CA LEU A 365 -32.52 -5.56 0.57
C LEU A 365 -33.22 -5.55 -0.80
N LEU A 366 -34.45 -5.00 -0.90
CA LEU A 366 -35.13 -4.88 -2.18
C LEU A 366 -34.50 -3.80 -3.04
N ALA A 367 -34.18 -2.63 -2.45
CA ALA A 367 -33.42 -1.59 -3.13
C ALA A 367 -32.04 -2.10 -3.60
N THR A 368 -31.37 -2.92 -2.78
CA THR A 368 -30.09 -3.56 -3.14
C THR A 368 -30.23 -4.51 -4.34
N TYR A 369 -31.29 -5.31 -4.36
CA TYR A 369 -31.63 -6.19 -5.46
C TYR A 369 -31.94 -5.40 -6.74
N ASP A 370 -32.79 -4.37 -6.65
CA ASP A 370 -33.21 -3.55 -7.79
C ASP A 370 -32.04 -2.77 -8.40
N PHE A 371 -31.16 -2.18 -7.56
CA PHE A 371 -29.97 -1.50 -8.06
C PHE A 371 -29.02 -2.46 -8.77
N ALA A 372 -28.70 -3.61 -8.18
CA ALA A 372 -27.83 -4.61 -8.79
C ALA A 372 -28.39 -5.10 -10.15
N LYS A 373 -29.70 -5.38 -10.21
CA LYS A 373 -30.38 -5.75 -11.44
C LYS A 373 -30.29 -4.65 -12.49
N LYS A 374 -30.63 -3.41 -12.12
CA LYS A 374 -30.59 -2.24 -13.01
C LYS A 374 -29.18 -1.95 -13.53
N ALA A 375 -28.16 -2.03 -12.67
CA ALA A 375 -26.77 -1.87 -13.06
C ALA A 375 -26.35 -2.91 -14.11
N ALA A 376 -26.62 -4.20 -13.85
CA ALA A 376 -26.30 -5.28 -14.78
C ALA A 376 -27.05 -5.16 -16.13
N GLU A 377 -28.31 -4.73 -16.11
CA GLU A 377 -29.09 -4.46 -17.34
C GLU A 377 -28.49 -3.29 -18.13
N THR A 378 -28.16 -2.18 -17.44
CA THR A 378 -27.67 -0.95 -18.06
C THR A 378 -26.30 -1.16 -18.70
N PHE A 379 -25.39 -1.90 -18.03
CA PHE A 379 -24.02 -2.15 -18.53
C PHE A 379 -23.87 -3.48 -19.28
N ARG A 380 -24.96 -4.08 -19.72
CA ARG A 380 -24.92 -5.34 -20.47
C ARG A 380 -24.00 -5.24 -21.70
N GLY A 381 -23.06 -6.19 -21.81
CA GLY A 381 -22.07 -6.24 -22.88
C GLY A 381 -20.89 -5.25 -22.73
N LYS A 382 -20.86 -4.44 -21.65
CA LYS A 382 -19.76 -3.51 -21.33
C LYS A 382 -19.04 -3.90 -20.05
N MET A 383 -19.78 -4.24 -18.99
CA MET A 383 -19.23 -4.81 -17.78
C MET A 383 -19.50 -6.32 -17.79
N THR A 384 -18.44 -7.10 -17.72
CA THR A 384 -18.50 -8.57 -17.89
C THR A 384 -18.53 -9.33 -16.57
N VAL A 385 -18.23 -8.67 -15.48
CA VAL A 385 -18.26 -9.18 -14.10
C VAL A 385 -18.73 -8.07 -13.17
N TRP A 386 -19.45 -8.43 -12.11
CA TRP A 386 -19.79 -7.51 -11.03
C TRP A 386 -19.28 -7.98 -9.69
N GLU A 387 -18.74 -7.05 -8.91
CA GLU A 387 -18.28 -7.21 -7.54
C GLU A 387 -19.18 -6.41 -6.61
N PHE A 388 -19.66 -7.05 -5.54
CA PHE A 388 -20.47 -6.37 -4.55
C PHE A 388 -19.64 -5.93 -3.36
N TRP A 389 -19.50 -4.61 -3.19
CA TRP A 389 -18.79 -3.92 -2.13
C TRP A 389 -17.27 -3.94 -2.29
N ASN A 390 -16.58 -3.19 -1.40
CA ASN A 390 -15.13 -3.11 -1.29
C ASN A 390 -14.73 -3.25 0.17
N GLU A 391 -13.78 -4.12 0.48
CA GLU A 391 -13.15 -4.27 1.81
C GLU A 391 -14.16 -4.23 2.97
N GLN A 392 -15.19 -5.07 2.86
CA GLN A 392 -16.28 -5.16 3.85
C GLN A 392 -15.82 -5.56 5.24
N ASP A 393 -14.63 -6.08 5.38
CA ASP A 393 -13.97 -6.39 6.64
C ASP A 393 -13.21 -5.20 7.24
N SER A 394 -13.14 -4.07 6.52
CA SER A 394 -12.53 -2.82 6.99
C SER A 394 -13.58 -1.85 7.54
N THR A 395 -13.26 -1.19 8.65
CA THR A 395 -14.11 -0.13 9.22
C THR A 395 -14.19 1.13 8.35
N ALA A 396 -13.29 1.26 7.35
CA ALA A 396 -13.36 2.33 6.37
C ALA A 396 -14.53 2.20 5.40
N PHE A 397 -15.03 0.97 5.18
CA PHE A 397 -16.08 0.68 4.18
C PHE A 397 -17.34 0.07 4.77
N THR A 398 -17.32 -0.42 6.01
CA THR A 398 -18.45 -1.09 6.66
C THR A 398 -18.40 -0.88 8.17
N GLY A 399 -19.50 -0.46 8.75
CA GLY A 399 -19.67 -0.34 10.19
C GLY A 399 -20.45 -1.51 10.81
N GLU A 400 -21.19 -2.25 9.98
CA GLU A 400 -22.13 -3.29 10.37
C GLU A 400 -21.47 -4.67 10.48
N GLY A 401 -22.19 -5.61 11.06
CA GLY A 401 -21.71 -6.98 11.25
C GLY A 401 -21.61 -7.80 9.96
N ALA A 402 -20.81 -8.86 9.99
CA ALA A 402 -20.64 -9.78 8.87
C ALA A 402 -21.96 -10.41 8.38
N TRP A 403 -22.94 -10.55 9.26
CA TRP A 403 -24.29 -11.03 8.95
C TRP A 403 -25.10 -10.03 8.12
N ASP A 404 -24.92 -8.72 8.35
CA ASP A 404 -25.57 -7.67 7.54
C ASP A 404 -24.97 -7.61 6.14
N TYR A 405 -23.62 -7.69 6.03
CA TYR A 405 -22.97 -7.80 4.73
C TYR A 405 -23.43 -9.05 3.96
N ALA A 406 -23.53 -10.20 4.63
CA ALA A 406 -24.02 -11.42 4.01
C ALA A 406 -25.45 -11.28 3.48
N ALA A 407 -26.33 -10.58 4.20
CA ALA A 407 -27.71 -10.32 3.75
C ALA A 407 -27.73 -9.41 2.51
N ALA A 408 -26.96 -8.31 2.51
CA ALA A 408 -26.86 -7.40 1.37
C ALA A 408 -26.22 -8.07 0.14
N LEU A 409 -25.16 -8.87 0.31
CA LEU A 409 -24.56 -9.66 -0.78
C LEU A 409 -25.56 -10.61 -1.43
N LYS A 410 -26.39 -11.28 -0.64
CA LYS A 410 -27.44 -12.19 -1.16
C LYS A 410 -28.43 -11.43 -2.05
N ALA A 411 -28.86 -10.25 -1.59
CA ALA A 411 -29.78 -9.42 -2.37
C ALA A 411 -29.12 -8.93 -3.67
N ALA A 412 -27.91 -8.42 -3.62
CA ALA A 412 -27.16 -7.97 -4.80
C ALA A 412 -26.97 -9.11 -5.82
N TYR A 413 -26.53 -10.29 -5.35
CA TYR A 413 -26.36 -11.47 -6.21
C TYR A 413 -27.65 -11.84 -6.94
N LEU A 414 -28.77 -11.91 -6.21
CA LEU A 414 -30.08 -12.22 -6.82
C LEU A 414 -30.48 -11.19 -7.86
N GLY A 415 -30.24 -9.91 -7.62
CA GLY A 415 -30.47 -8.83 -8.59
C GLY A 415 -29.60 -8.99 -9.84
N PHE A 416 -28.32 -9.23 -9.70
CA PHE A 416 -27.41 -9.50 -10.84
C PHE A 416 -27.86 -10.71 -11.66
N LYS A 417 -28.22 -11.81 -10.98
CA LYS A 417 -28.67 -13.05 -11.65
C LYS A 417 -30.06 -12.91 -12.29
N ALA A 418 -30.89 -12.05 -11.75
CA ALA A 418 -32.20 -11.72 -12.39
C ALA A 418 -32.00 -10.94 -13.70
N ALA A 419 -30.99 -10.08 -13.79
CA ALA A 419 -30.64 -9.39 -15.04
C ALA A 419 -29.99 -10.33 -16.07
N SER A 420 -29.08 -11.20 -15.60
CA SER A 420 -28.37 -12.17 -16.44
C SER A 420 -27.88 -13.37 -15.60
N PRO A 421 -28.52 -14.55 -15.77
CA PRO A 421 -28.15 -15.74 -14.97
C PRO A 421 -26.69 -16.16 -15.11
N GLU A 422 -26.08 -15.92 -16.26
CA GLU A 422 -24.68 -16.31 -16.54
C GLU A 422 -23.66 -15.25 -16.12
N LEU A 423 -24.09 -14.06 -15.70
CA LEU A 423 -23.20 -12.98 -15.29
C LEU A 423 -22.38 -13.40 -14.03
N PRO A 424 -21.04 -13.45 -14.10
CA PRO A 424 -20.23 -13.77 -12.92
C PRO A 424 -20.35 -12.68 -11.87
N VAL A 425 -20.46 -13.10 -10.62
CA VAL A 425 -20.52 -12.21 -9.45
C VAL A 425 -19.35 -12.54 -8.51
N ALA A 426 -18.54 -11.54 -8.20
CA ALA A 426 -17.50 -11.62 -7.18
C ALA A 426 -18.04 -11.14 -5.83
N ILE A 427 -17.64 -11.81 -4.76
CA ILE A 427 -17.77 -11.23 -3.41
C ILE A 427 -16.85 -10.01 -3.33
N GLY A 428 -17.16 -9.00 -2.51
CA GLY A 428 -16.28 -7.87 -2.29
C GLY A 428 -14.90 -8.32 -1.84
N GLY A 429 -13.84 -7.67 -2.34
CA GLY A 429 -12.48 -8.00 -1.94
C GLY A 429 -12.27 -7.77 -0.45
N TYR A 430 -11.84 -8.78 0.28
CA TYR A 430 -11.41 -8.64 1.67
C TYR A 430 -10.04 -7.93 1.71
N THR A 431 -9.75 -7.17 2.77
CA THR A 431 -8.48 -6.44 2.91
C THR A 431 -7.23 -7.35 2.95
N GLY A 432 -7.42 -8.62 3.28
CA GLY A 432 -6.35 -9.60 3.43
C GLY A 432 -6.78 -10.76 4.32
N THR A 433 -5.81 -11.55 4.78
CA THR A 433 -6.08 -12.72 5.64
C THR A 433 -6.11 -12.41 7.13
N ASP A 434 -5.74 -11.21 7.55
CA ASP A 434 -5.68 -10.83 8.96
C ASP A 434 -7.04 -10.87 9.66
N ASN A 435 -8.10 -10.54 8.93
CA ASN A 435 -9.47 -10.57 9.41
C ASN A 435 -10.28 -11.73 8.80
N ILE A 436 -9.64 -12.87 8.56
CA ILE A 436 -10.30 -14.07 7.97
C ILE A 436 -11.51 -14.53 8.80
N ALA A 437 -11.57 -14.18 10.08
CA ALA A 437 -12.73 -14.48 10.94
C ALA A 437 -14.00 -13.74 10.51
N TYR A 438 -13.86 -12.54 9.96
CA TYR A 438 -15.01 -11.83 9.36
C TYR A 438 -15.52 -12.60 8.14
N ALA A 439 -14.62 -13.08 7.27
CA ALA A 439 -15.00 -13.93 6.15
C ALA A 439 -15.65 -15.24 6.62
N ASP A 440 -15.15 -15.87 7.68
CA ASP A 440 -15.78 -17.05 8.30
C ASP A 440 -17.22 -16.74 8.76
N ALA A 441 -17.44 -15.59 9.38
CA ALA A 441 -18.78 -15.18 9.84
C ALA A 441 -19.73 -14.91 8.65
N VAL A 442 -19.25 -14.31 7.58
CA VAL A 442 -20.01 -14.15 6.32
C VAL A 442 -20.41 -15.53 5.76
N MET A 443 -19.46 -16.48 5.69
CA MET A 443 -19.73 -17.81 5.16
C MET A 443 -20.69 -18.62 6.03
N ARG A 444 -20.67 -18.49 7.37
CA ARG A 444 -21.62 -19.11 8.29
C ARG A 444 -23.07 -18.70 8.00
N ASN A 445 -23.26 -17.51 7.45
CA ASN A 445 -24.55 -17.01 6.99
C ASN A 445 -24.98 -17.59 5.62
N GLY A 446 -24.27 -18.60 5.09
CA GLY A 446 -24.60 -19.25 3.83
C GLY A 446 -24.24 -18.42 2.59
N ALA A 447 -23.36 -17.43 2.72
CA ALA A 447 -22.98 -16.53 1.64
C ALA A 447 -22.29 -17.24 0.47
N GLY A 448 -21.65 -18.40 0.70
CA GLY A 448 -21.00 -19.21 -0.34
C GLY A 448 -21.90 -19.66 -1.49
N GLU A 449 -23.22 -19.52 -1.36
CA GLU A 449 -24.22 -19.78 -2.40
C GLU A 449 -24.50 -18.54 -3.31
N TYR A 450 -23.92 -17.37 -2.98
CA TYR A 450 -24.29 -16.08 -3.58
C TYR A 450 -23.10 -15.32 -4.17
N PHE A 451 -22.09 -16.02 -4.64
CA PHE A 451 -21.03 -15.49 -5.49
C PHE A 451 -20.40 -16.62 -6.32
N ASP A 452 -19.74 -16.26 -7.41
CA ASP A 452 -19.08 -17.17 -8.34
C ASP A 452 -17.54 -17.06 -8.23
N ILE A 453 -17.02 -16.01 -7.61
CA ILE A 453 -15.60 -15.65 -7.53
C ILE A 453 -15.29 -15.25 -6.09
N PHE A 454 -14.34 -15.95 -5.46
CA PHE A 454 -13.79 -15.54 -4.17
C PHE A 454 -12.75 -14.45 -4.39
N ASN A 455 -12.91 -13.34 -3.69
CA ASN A 455 -12.10 -12.14 -3.92
C ASN A 455 -11.45 -11.65 -2.64
N ILE A 456 -10.17 -11.30 -2.75
CA ILE A 456 -9.35 -10.85 -1.62
C ILE A 456 -8.25 -9.93 -2.12
N HIS A 457 -7.88 -8.93 -1.35
CA HIS A 457 -6.78 -8.02 -1.63
C HIS A 457 -5.49 -8.47 -0.93
N THR A 458 -4.35 -7.99 -1.40
CA THR A 458 -3.09 -8.15 -0.67
C THR A 458 -2.12 -6.99 -0.97
N TYR A 459 -1.52 -6.49 0.10
CA TYR A 459 -0.40 -5.56 0.09
C TYR A 459 0.77 -6.11 0.91
N ASP A 460 0.78 -7.43 1.07
CA ASP A 460 1.80 -8.16 1.79
C ASP A 460 3.09 -8.31 0.97
N SER A 461 4.12 -8.78 1.62
CA SER A 461 5.39 -9.14 1.00
C SER A 461 5.27 -10.37 0.12
N ILE A 462 6.03 -10.44 -0.96
CA ILE A 462 6.09 -11.63 -1.82
C ILE A 462 6.47 -12.88 -1.02
N ARG A 463 7.34 -12.72 -0.01
CA ARG A 463 7.74 -13.79 0.91
C ARG A 463 6.54 -14.47 1.58
N ASP A 464 5.51 -13.70 1.90
CA ASP A 464 4.37 -14.16 2.70
C ASP A 464 3.23 -14.75 1.85
N TYR A 465 3.26 -14.60 0.52
CA TYR A 465 2.20 -15.09 -0.37
C TYR A 465 1.91 -16.59 -0.28
N PRO A 466 2.89 -17.51 -0.08
CA PRO A 466 2.58 -18.93 0.10
C PRO A 466 1.68 -19.18 1.31
N GLU A 467 1.97 -18.60 2.48
CA GLU A 467 1.18 -18.73 3.70
C GLU A 467 -0.19 -18.04 3.55
N PHE A 468 -0.20 -16.86 2.97
CA PHE A 468 -1.43 -16.12 2.63
C PHE A 468 -2.38 -17.00 1.81
N MET A 469 -1.91 -17.57 0.70
CA MET A 469 -2.72 -18.42 -0.17
C MET A 469 -3.14 -19.73 0.49
N GLU A 470 -2.36 -20.27 1.43
CA GLU A 470 -2.76 -21.45 2.19
C GLU A 470 -3.87 -21.12 3.19
N THR A 471 -3.83 -19.96 3.82
CA THR A 471 -4.92 -19.45 4.68
C THR A 471 -6.21 -19.29 3.89
N VAL A 472 -6.14 -18.68 2.71
CA VAL A 472 -7.29 -18.53 1.78
C VAL A 472 -7.88 -19.89 1.41
N ARG A 473 -7.05 -20.86 1.03
CA ARG A 473 -7.52 -22.21 0.65
C ARG A 473 -8.14 -22.96 1.82
N SER A 474 -7.54 -22.85 3.00
CA SER A 474 -8.07 -23.46 4.23
C SER A 474 -9.44 -22.91 4.57
N HIS A 475 -9.64 -21.60 4.42
CA HIS A 475 -10.93 -20.95 4.54
C HIS A 475 -11.93 -21.48 3.50
N MET A 476 -11.57 -21.46 2.23
CA MET A 476 -12.43 -21.91 1.15
C MET A 476 -12.84 -23.40 1.31
N LYS A 477 -11.89 -24.26 1.68
CA LYS A 477 -12.15 -25.68 1.93
C LYS A 477 -13.10 -25.89 3.11
N ARG A 478 -12.96 -25.13 4.19
CA ARG A 478 -13.84 -25.19 5.37
C ARG A 478 -15.31 -24.97 5.00
N PHE A 479 -15.57 -24.13 4.02
CA PHE A 479 -16.91 -23.78 3.58
C PHE A 479 -17.36 -24.45 2.27
N GLY A 480 -16.55 -25.35 1.70
CA GLY A 480 -16.89 -26.14 0.51
C GLY A 480 -16.93 -25.31 -0.78
N ILE A 481 -16.14 -24.23 -0.83
CA ILE A 481 -16.03 -23.31 -1.98
C ILE A 481 -14.64 -23.35 -2.64
N GLU A 482 -13.83 -24.36 -2.36
CA GLU A 482 -12.45 -24.51 -2.87
C GLU A 482 -12.34 -24.65 -4.40
N LYS A 483 -13.46 -24.90 -5.08
CA LYS A 483 -13.50 -24.97 -6.55
C LYS A 483 -13.66 -23.62 -7.22
N LEU A 484 -14.02 -22.56 -6.46
CA LEU A 484 -14.18 -21.21 -7.02
C LEU A 484 -12.82 -20.60 -7.36
N PRO A 485 -12.76 -19.76 -8.42
CA PRO A 485 -11.57 -18.99 -8.73
C PRO A 485 -11.31 -17.94 -7.64
N VAL A 486 -10.03 -17.76 -7.31
CA VAL A 486 -9.56 -16.70 -6.42
C VAL A 486 -9.07 -15.53 -7.27
N TRP A 487 -9.65 -14.36 -7.05
CA TRP A 487 -9.22 -13.10 -7.66
C TRP A 487 -8.60 -12.18 -6.62
N PHE A 488 -7.62 -11.41 -7.06
CA PHE A 488 -7.09 -10.26 -6.37
C PHE A 488 -7.54 -9.01 -7.12
N THR A 489 -8.65 -8.39 -6.67
CA THR A 489 -9.15 -7.18 -7.36
C THR A 489 -8.42 -5.91 -6.93
N GLU A 490 -7.60 -5.99 -5.89
CA GLU A 490 -6.53 -5.07 -5.56
C GLU A 490 -5.31 -5.84 -5.09
N HIS A 491 -4.19 -5.54 -5.70
CA HIS A 491 -2.88 -6.05 -5.34
C HIS A 491 -1.86 -4.94 -5.54
N GLY A 492 -1.10 -4.62 -4.54
CA GLY A 492 -0.11 -3.55 -4.61
C GLY A 492 1.07 -3.83 -3.71
N SER A 493 2.02 -2.92 -3.75
CA SER A 493 3.21 -2.99 -2.92
C SER A 493 3.23 -1.85 -1.91
N ARG A 494 4.23 -1.89 -1.06
CA ARG A 494 4.59 -0.75 -0.19
C ARG A 494 5.74 0.08 -0.74
N MET A 495 6.14 -0.23 -1.98
CA MET A 495 7.19 0.52 -2.69
C MET A 495 6.74 1.93 -3.05
N GLU A 496 5.44 2.16 -3.13
CA GLU A 496 4.82 3.46 -3.40
C GLU A 496 4.93 4.45 -2.24
N GLY A 497 5.47 4.00 -1.12
CA GLY A 497 5.56 4.74 0.12
C GLY A 497 4.63 4.18 1.19
N ALA A 498 4.94 4.48 2.43
CA ALA A 498 4.24 3.96 3.60
C ALA A 498 3.32 5.01 4.27
N GLY A 499 2.83 5.97 3.53
CA GLY A 499 2.00 7.04 4.06
C GLY A 499 2.79 7.93 5.01
N ARG A 500 2.59 7.74 6.33
CA ARG A 500 3.26 8.51 7.40
C ARG A 500 4.61 7.97 7.78
N LEU A 501 4.80 6.68 7.58
CA LEU A 501 6.07 6.02 7.84
C LEU A 501 7.04 6.37 6.72
N GLU A 502 8.32 6.31 7.02
CA GLU A 502 9.33 6.32 5.96
C GLU A 502 9.06 5.17 4.98
N ASN A 503 9.47 5.37 3.74
CA ASN A 503 9.39 4.30 2.76
C ASN A 503 10.05 3.02 3.28
N TRP A 504 9.56 1.89 2.84
CA TRP A 504 10.12 0.57 3.17
C TRP A 504 11.64 0.53 2.95
N VAL A 505 12.12 1.15 1.88
CA VAL A 505 13.55 1.35 1.66
C VAL A 505 13.95 2.68 2.31
N PRO A 506 14.73 2.68 3.39
CA PRO A 506 15.16 3.88 4.05
C PRO A 506 15.84 4.87 3.10
N GLY A 507 15.45 6.14 3.14
CA GLY A 507 15.97 7.20 2.28
C GLY A 507 15.49 7.15 0.83
N LEU A 508 14.57 6.24 0.47
CA LEU A 508 13.93 6.24 -0.83
C LEU A 508 12.97 7.43 -0.93
N LYS A 509 13.22 8.30 -1.88
CA LYS A 509 12.42 9.50 -2.06
C LYS A 509 11.19 9.18 -2.91
N MET A 510 10.03 9.65 -2.45
CA MET A 510 8.78 9.58 -3.21
C MET A 510 8.94 10.22 -4.59
N HIS A 511 8.36 9.62 -5.61
CA HIS A 511 8.44 10.03 -7.01
C HIS A 511 9.88 10.06 -7.60
N SER A 512 10.83 9.44 -6.93
CA SER A 512 12.18 9.31 -7.48
C SER A 512 12.25 8.19 -8.53
N PRO A 513 13.19 8.28 -9.49
CA PRO A 513 13.43 7.19 -10.43
C PRO A 513 13.76 5.86 -9.75
N ASP A 514 14.46 5.90 -8.62
CA ASP A 514 14.81 4.69 -7.86
C ASP A 514 13.57 4.03 -7.24
N GLN A 515 12.59 4.80 -6.71
CA GLN A 515 11.32 4.27 -6.24
C GLN A 515 10.51 3.62 -7.37
N GLU A 516 10.42 4.32 -8.49
CA GLU A 516 9.68 3.81 -9.65
C GLU A 516 10.30 2.51 -10.20
N MET A 517 11.63 2.38 -10.13
CA MET A 517 12.33 1.14 -10.52
C MET A 517 12.07 -0.01 -9.54
N LEU A 518 11.95 0.25 -8.23
CA LEU A 518 11.57 -0.78 -7.26
C LEU A 518 10.15 -1.28 -7.50
N LEU A 519 9.22 -0.40 -7.87
CA LEU A 519 7.88 -0.81 -8.26
C LEU A 519 7.90 -1.67 -9.52
N ALA A 520 8.71 -1.30 -10.52
CA ALA A 520 8.88 -2.07 -11.73
C ALA A 520 9.49 -3.47 -11.48
N GLU A 521 10.34 -3.61 -10.47
CA GLU A 521 10.86 -4.89 -10.00
C GLU A 521 9.79 -5.72 -9.27
N PHE A 522 9.06 -5.09 -8.33
CA PHE A 522 8.07 -5.77 -7.50
C PHE A 522 6.92 -6.36 -8.31
N LEU A 523 6.33 -5.56 -9.21
CA LEU A 523 5.11 -5.91 -9.95
C LEU A 523 5.20 -7.29 -10.65
N PRO A 524 6.19 -7.56 -11.52
CA PRO A 524 6.28 -8.86 -12.19
C PRO A 524 6.53 -10.01 -11.22
N LYS A 525 7.39 -9.83 -10.24
CA LYS A 525 7.70 -10.86 -9.25
C LYS A 525 6.47 -11.27 -8.46
N ALA A 526 5.70 -10.29 -8.02
CA ALA A 526 4.49 -10.48 -7.23
C ALA A 526 3.39 -11.18 -8.06
N MET A 527 3.07 -10.65 -9.25
CA MET A 527 2.04 -11.23 -10.11
C MET A 527 2.37 -12.67 -10.52
N LEU A 528 3.62 -12.95 -10.89
CA LEU A 528 4.04 -14.30 -11.29
C LEU A 528 4.00 -15.27 -10.11
N THR A 529 4.34 -14.82 -8.91
CA THR A 529 4.27 -15.65 -7.71
C THR A 529 2.82 -16.02 -7.38
N LEU A 530 1.90 -15.05 -7.35
CA LEU A 530 0.47 -15.33 -7.11
C LEU A 530 -0.12 -16.24 -8.19
N GLN A 531 0.25 -16.06 -9.47
CA GLN A 531 -0.20 -16.94 -10.55
C GLN A 531 0.23 -18.38 -10.33
N ASN A 532 1.48 -18.61 -10.00
CA ASN A 532 2.01 -19.95 -9.71
C ASN A 532 1.42 -20.56 -8.43
N LEU A 533 0.95 -19.73 -7.51
CA LEU A 533 0.19 -20.15 -6.33
C LEU A 533 -1.29 -20.39 -6.61
N GLY A 534 -1.78 -20.22 -7.84
CA GLY A 534 -3.13 -20.56 -8.27
C GLY A 534 -4.16 -19.44 -8.20
N ALA A 535 -3.73 -18.19 -8.17
CA ALA A 535 -4.62 -17.06 -8.41
C ALA A 535 -5.16 -17.11 -9.84
N ALA A 536 -6.46 -16.88 -10.02
CA ALA A 536 -7.11 -16.92 -11.32
C ALA A 536 -7.03 -15.57 -12.05
N ARG A 537 -6.95 -14.47 -11.31
CA ARG A 537 -6.81 -13.11 -11.84
C ARG A 537 -6.20 -12.18 -10.80
N ASP A 538 -5.41 -11.23 -11.27
CA ASP A 538 -4.68 -10.28 -10.44
C ASP A 538 -4.77 -8.88 -11.04
N PHE A 539 -5.45 -7.97 -10.32
CA PHE A 539 -5.60 -6.57 -10.66
C PHE A 539 -4.61 -5.74 -9.85
N PHE A 540 -3.53 -5.31 -10.49
CA PHE A 540 -2.57 -4.45 -9.81
C PHE A 540 -3.16 -3.06 -9.56
N PHE A 541 -2.99 -2.55 -8.34
CA PHE A 541 -3.47 -1.24 -7.92
C PHE A 541 -2.38 -0.20 -8.13
N VAL A 542 -2.44 0.78 -9.02
CA VAL A 542 -3.56 1.23 -9.83
C VAL A 542 -3.04 1.87 -11.13
N LEU A 543 -3.81 1.85 -12.22
CA LEU A 543 -3.35 2.41 -13.50
C LEU A 543 -3.26 3.95 -13.48
N PRO A 544 -4.30 4.76 -13.15
CA PRO A 544 -4.23 6.21 -13.15
C PRO A 544 -3.33 6.76 -12.04
N PRO A 545 -2.95 8.03 -12.08
CA PRO A 545 -2.28 8.67 -10.97
C PRO A 545 -3.15 8.65 -9.72
N PHE A 546 -2.61 8.16 -8.62
CA PHE A 546 -3.30 8.17 -7.34
C PHE A 546 -2.32 8.36 -6.18
N ASN A 547 -2.51 9.45 -5.44
CA ASN A 547 -1.70 9.78 -4.27
C ASN A 547 -2.55 9.80 -3.01
N GLU A 548 -2.01 9.27 -1.95
CA GLU A 548 -2.58 9.34 -0.62
C GLU A 548 -1.64 10.07 0.35
N PHE A 549 -2.16 10.44 1.51
CA PHE A 549 -1.40 11.08 2.60
C PHE A 549 -0.59 12.32 2.18
N GLY A 550 -1.22 13.21 1.40
CA GLY A 550 -0.58 14.44 0.93
C GLY A 550 0.59 14.19 -0.04
N GLY A 551 0.52 13.12 -0.82
CA GLY A 551 1.56 12.73 -1.79
C GLY A 551 2.68 11.87 -1.20
N ARG A 552 2.56 11.43 0.06
CA ARG A 552 3.54 10.52 0.68
C ARG A 552 3.43 9.09 0.18
N LYS A 553 2.34 8.75 -0.49
CA LYS A 553 2.10 7.45 -1.09
C LYS A 553 1.60 7.63 -2.52
N ASP A 554 2.28 7.04 -3.47
CA ASP A 554 2.01 7.19 -4.90
C ASP A 554 1.77 5.82 -5.56
N TRP A 555 0.51 5.46 -5.68
CA TRP A 555 0.08 4.16 -6.18
C TRP A 555 0.11 4.01 -7.71
N GLY A 556 -0.06 5.12 -8.44
CA GLY A 556 -0.30 5.08 -9.88
C GLY A 556 0.84 4.49 -10.70
N MET A 557 0.51 3.75 -11.77
CA MET A 557 1.42 3.41 -12.86
C MET A 557 1.75 4.61 -13.73
N LEU A 558 0.94 5.66 -13.62
CA LEU A 558 1.14 6.95 -14.28
C LEU A 558 1.54 7.99 -13.23
N ARG A 559 2.42 8.91 -13.62
CA ARG A 559 2.69 10.10 -12.84
C ARG A 559 1.55 11.11 -12.97
N ARG A 560 1.54 12.16 -12.16
CA ARG A 560 0.49 13.19 -12.16
C ARG A 560 0.37 13.94 -13.50
N ASP A 561 1.42 13.98 -14.30
CA ASP A 561 1.39 14.49 -15.66
C ASP A 561 0.97 13.45 -16.71
N PHE A 562 0.51 12.29 -16.26
CA PHE A 562 0.12 11.11 -17.02
C PHE A 562 1.26 10.40 -17.76
N THR A 563 2.51 10.80 -17.58
CA THR A 563 3.62 10.04 -18.14
C THR A 563 3.76 8.69 -17.45
N VAL A 564 4.12 7.67 -18.23
CA VAL A 564 4.23 6.31 -17.71
C VAL A 564 5.48 6.11 -16.86
N LYS A 565 5.33 5.38 -15.75
CA LYS A 565 6.44 4.90 -14.93
C LYS A 565 7.05 3.62 -15.52
N PRO A 566 8.26 3.21 -15.10
CA PRO A 566 8.89 1.97 -15.56
C PRO A 566 8.00 0.73 -15.37
N GLY A 567 7.23 0.67 -14.27
CA GLY A 567 6.29 -0.43 -13.99
C GLY A 567 5.27 -0.67 -15.11
N TYR A 568 4.87 0.38 -15.81
CA TYR A 568 3.98 0.26 -16.97
C TYR A 568 4.61 -0.54 -18.12
N ALA A 569 5.88 -0.27 -18.43
CA ALA A 569 6.60 -1.01 -19.49
C ALA A 569 6.88 -2.46 -19.08
N ALA A 570 7.19 -2.69 -17.80
CA ALA A 570 7.34 -4.03 -17.23
C ALA A 570 6.04 -4.83 -17.35
N PHE A 571 4.90 -4.24 -17.00
CA PHE A 571 3.59 -4.87 -17.14
C PHE A 571 3.26 -5.19 -18.59
N ALA A 572 3.48 -4.25 -19.52
CA ALA A 572 3.24 -4.48 -20.94
C ALA A 572 4.08 -5.65 -21.48
N THR A 573 5.32 -5.80 -21.01
CA THR A 573 6.21 -6.92 -21.35
C THR A 573 5.68 -8.24 -20.81
N LEU A 574 5.20 -8.28 -19.55
CA LEU A 574 4.56 -9.47 -18.98
C LEU A 574 3.36 -9.93 -19.82
N VAL A 575 2.48 -9.00 -20.13
CA VAL A 575 1.27 -9.30 -20.92
C VAL A 575 1.66 -9.81 -22.32
N ASP A 576 2.69 -9.22 -22.93
CA ASP A 576 3.17 -9.63 -24.24
C ASP A 576 3.71 -11.06 -24.23
N LYS A 577 4.59 -11.35 -23.30
CA LYS A 577 5.33 -12.62 -23.26
C LYS A 577 4.54 -13.76 -22.63
N LEU A 578 3.71 -13.47 -21.63
CA LEU A 578 3.07 -14.49 -20.78
C LEU A 578 1.54 -14.44 -20.77
N GLY A 579 0.93 -13.43 -21.37
CA GLY A 579 -0.53 -13.26 -21.33
C GLY A 579 -1.33 -14.43 -21.93
N THR A 580 -0.72 -15.25 -22.78
CA THR A 580 -1.34 -16.46 -23.34
C THR A 580 -0.64 -17.75 -22.89
N ALA A 581 0.44 -17.63 -22.11
CA ALA A 581 1.20 -18.77 -21.63
C ALA A 581 0.53 -19.42 -20.41
N THR A 582 0.79 -20.69 -20.20
CA THR A 582 0.33 -21.44 -19.02
C THR A 582 1.49 -21.62 -18.06
N PRO A 583 1.35 -21.24 -16.78
CA PRO A 583 2.39 -21.49 -15.78
C PRO A 583 2.56 -23.01 -15.58
N GLU A 584 3.79 -23.47 -15.60
CA GLU A 584 4.14 -24.86 -15.28
C GLU A 584 4.64 -25.02 -13.84
N GLY A 585 5.31 -24.00 -13.30
CA GLY A 585 5.77 -23.98 -11.91
C GLY A 585 7.14 -23.36 -11.70
N GLU A 586 7.61 -23.47 -10.47
CA GLU A 586 8.91 -22.94 -10.03
C GLU A 586 10.04 -23.91 -10.36
N VAL A 587 11.15 -23.38 -10.84
CA VAL A 587 12.39 -24.10 -11.15
C VAL A 587 13.50 -23.61 -10.23
N LYS A 588 14.17 -24.52 -9.56
CA LYS A 588 15.37 -24.22 -8.76
C LYS A 588 16.57 -23.99 -9.66
N LEU A 589 17.04 -22.76 -9.71
CA LEU A 589 18.19 -22.35 -10.54
C LEU A 589 19.50 -22.25 -9.74
N GLY A 590 19.42 -22.27 -8.41
CA GLY A 590 20.53 -22.10 -7.46
C GLY A 590 20.15 -21.19 -6.31
N ASP A 591 21.06 -21.03 -5.34
CA ASP A 591 20.80 -20.22 -4.15
C ASP A 591 20.69 -18.73 -4.51
N GLY A 592 19.67 -18.11 -3.95
CA GLY A 592 19.35 -16.70 -4.20
C GLY A 592 18.87 -16.42 -5.64
N LEU A 593 18.43 -17.45 -6.37
CA LEU A 593 17.82 -17.35 -7.69
C LEU A 593 16.38 -17.84 -7.65
N LYS A 594 15.51 -17.19 -8.41
CA LYS A 594 14.14 -17.57 -8.65
C LYS A 594 13.92 -17.83 -10.12
N GLY A 595 13.16 -18.87 -10.44
CA GLY A 595 12.78 -19.18 -11.81
C GLY A 595 11.36 -19.71 -11.89
N TYR A 596 10.61 -19.27 -12.90
CA TYR A 596 9.28 -19.82 -13.25
C TYR A 596 9.26 -20.26 -14.70
N LEU A 597 8.72 -21.43 -14.94
CA LEU A 597 8.59 -22.03 -16.27
C LEU A 597 7.15 -21.85 -16.78
N TYR A 598 7.06 -21.40 -18.01
CA TYR A 598 5.80 -21.16 -18.71
C TYR A 598 5.76 -21.93 -20.01
N ARG A 599 4.60 -22.51 -20.34
CA ARG A 599 4.34 -23.15 -21.63
C ARG A 599 3.60 -22.18 -22.54
N GLN A 600 4.17 -21.89 -23.70
CA GLN A 600 3.55 -21.08 -24.74
C GLN A 600 2.50 -21.89 -25.52
N LYS A 601 1.64 -21.21 -26.31
CA LYS A 601 0.61 -21.86 -27.13
C LYS A 601 1.15 -22.79 -28.19
N ASP A 602 2.33 -22.50 -28.73
CA ASP A 602 3.05 -23.35 -29.71
C ASP A 602 3.75 -24.55 -29.07
N GLY A 603 3.62 -24.73 -27.75
CA GLY A 603 4.25 -25.78 -26.96
C GLY A 603 5.68 -25.47 -26.53
N SER A 604 6.29 -24.39 -27.00
CA SER A 604 7.60 -23.95 -26.52
C SER A 604 7.54 -23.49 -25.07
N ARG A 605 8.69 -23.33 -24.42
CA ARG A 605 8.78 -22.92 -23.02
C ARG A 605 9.57 -21.63 -22.87
N THR A 606 9.06 -20.76 -22.01
CA THR A 606 9.75 -19.53 -21.58
C THR A 606 10.13 -19.67 -20.11
N LEU A 607 11.39 -19.41 -19.78
CA LEU A 607 11.89 -19.32 -18.41
C LEU A 607 11.91 -17.84 -18.00
N VAL A 608 11.16 -17.50 -16.97
CA VAL A 608 11.30 -16.20 -16.29
C VAL A 608 12.22 -16.40 -15.10
N TYR A 609 13.22 -15.54 -14.92
CA TYR A 609 14.21 -15.70 -13.86
C TYR A 609 14.75 -14.38 -13.35
N TRP A 610 15.21 -14.39 -12.08
CA TRP A 610 15.86 -13.24 -11.45
C TRP A 610 16.72 -13.65 -10.27
N SER A 611 17.59 -12.75 -9.82
CA SER A 611 18.31 -12.84 -8.57
C SER A 611 17.44 -12.26 -7.43
N CYS A 612 17.23 -13.02 -6.37
CA CYS A 612 16.42 -12.59 -5.23
C CYS A 612 17.03 -11.36 -4.58
N SER A 613 16.20 -10.37 -4.32
CA SER A 613 16.52 -9.15 -3.60
C SER A 613 15.74 -9.10 -2.28
N PHE A 614 15.88 -8.02 -1.53
CA PHE A 614 15.05 -7.77 -0.33
C PHE A 614 13.54 -7.77 -0.64
N ILE A 615 13.13 -7.45 -1.88
CA ILE A 615 11.74 -7.52 -2.31
C ILE A 615 11.18 -8.95 -2.22
N ASP A 616 12.04 -9.94 -2.44
CA ASP A 616 11.67 -11.36 -2.39
C ASP A 616 11.73 -11.96 -0.98
N THR A 617 12.59 -11.43 -0.11
CA THR A 617 12.99 -12.08 1.15
C THR A 617 12.55 -11.35 2.41
N GLU A 618 12.31 -10.05 2.32
CA GLU A 618 11.99 -9.23 3.49
C GLU A 618 10.49 -8.97 3.61
N ALA A 619 10.00 -8.98 4.84
CA ALA A 619 8.68 -8.44 5.12
C ALA A 619 8.76 -6.91 5.18
N PRO A 620 7.77 -6.20 4.60
CA PRO A 620 7.64 -4.80 4.91
C PRO A 620 7.39 -4.65 6.41
N ALA A 621 8.14 -3.78 7.05
CA ALA A 621 7.83 -3.41 8.42
C ALA A 621 6.46 -2.72 8.42
N VAL A 622 5.48 -3.38 9.00
CA VAL A 622 4.19 -2.76 9.31
C VAL A 622 4.33 -2.12 10.68
N GLY A 623 4.36 -0.81 10.75
CA GLY A 623 4.53 -0.08 12.00
C GLY A 623 5.89 0.64 12.09
N VAL A 624 6.28 0.98 13.30
CA VAL A 624 7.41 1.89 13.64
C VAL A 624 8.80 1.32 13.31
N TYR A 625 8.90 0.05 13.00
CA TYR A 625 10.18 -0.61 12.73
C TYR A 625 10.26 -1.04 11.28
N MET A 626 10.93 -0.23 10.48
CA MET A 626 11.41 -0.65 9.17
C MET A 626 12.48 -1.72 9.41
N ALA A 627 12.30 -2.91 8.84
CA ALA A 627 13.43 -3.81 8.69
C ALA A 627 14.51 -3.04 7.93
N ALA A 628 15.68 -2.91 8.52
CA ALA A 628 16.79 -2.27 7.83
C ALA A 628 17.05 -3.09 6.57
N VAL A 629 16.85 -2.47 5.40
CA VAL A 629 17.38 -3.05 4.17
C VAL A 629 18.87 -3.28 4.43
N PRO A 630 19.38 -4.49 4.28
CA PRO A 630 20.80 -4.74 4.49
C PRO A 630 21.61 -3.70 3.73
N ALA A 631 22.55 -3.06 4.38
CA ALA A 631 23.39 -2.01 3.76
C ALA A 631 24.08 -2.49 2.47
N GLU A 632 24.16 -3.80 2.31
CA GLU A 632 24.72 -4.52 1.17
C GLU A 632 23.77 -4.57 -0.04
N GLN A 633 22.46 -4.28 0.12
CA GLN A 633 21.49 -4.30 -0.97
C GLN A 633 20.95 -2.89 -1.24
N SER A 634 21.78 -2.02 -1.79
CA SER A 634 21.25 -0.74 -2.30
C SER A 634 20.22 -1.01 -3.42
N ALA A 635 19.24 -0.11 -3.58
CA ALA A 635 18.27 -0.20 -4.68
C ALA A 635 18.94 -0.22 -6.08
N LYS A 636 20.22 0.09 -6.14
CA LYS A 636 21.04 0.18 -7.37
C LYS A 636 21.92 -1.02 -7.62
N ASP A 637 22.11 -1.91 -6.62
CA ASP A 637 22.89 -3.12 -6.81
C ASP A 637 22.12 -4.05 -7.75
N PRO A 638 22.67 -4.42 -8.91
CA PRO A 638 22.02 -5.34 -9.83
C PRO A 638 21.89 -6.76 -9.26
N LEU A 639 22.62 -7.09 -8.19
CA LEU A 639 22.65 -8.41 -7.55
C LEU A 639 22.94 -9.52 -8.57
N GLU A 640 23.96 -9.33 -9.41
CA GLU A 640 24.29 -10.27 -10.47
C GLU A 640 24.68 -11.65 -9.92
N ARG A 641 24.04 -12.67 -10.48
CA ARG A 641 24.32 -14.09 -10.23
C ARG A 641 24.32 -14.84 -11.54
N SER A 642 25.20 -15.82 -11.66
CA SER A 642 25.22 -16.67 -12.85
C SER A 642 24.70 -18.06 -12.54
N PHE A 643 24.00 -18.66 -13.50
CA PHE A 643 23.55 -20.04 -13.42
C PHE A 643 23.66 -20.75 -14.79
N ARG A 644 23.57 -22.07 -14.75
CA ARG A 644 23.67 -22.92 -15.95
C ARG A 644 22.34 -23.61 -16.20
N LEU A 645 21.90 -23.58 -17.47
CA LEU A 645 20.78 -24.38 -17.93
C LEU A 645 21.22 -25.78 -18.34
N PRO A 646 20.39 -26.80 -18.20
CA PRO A 646 20.70 -28.18 -18.59
C PRO A 646 20.81 -28.30 -20.11
N GLY A 647 21.56 -29.31 -20.54
CA GLY A 647 21.74 -29.65 -21.96
C GLY A 647 23.02 -29.13 -22.59
N ALA A 648 23.11 -29.21 -23.92
CA ALA A 648 24.26 -28.73 -24.69
C ALA A 648 24.34 -27.20 -24.64
N ARG A 649 25.57 -26.66 -24.72
CA ARG A 649 25.79 -25.22 -24.81
C ARG A 649 25.13 -24.64 -26.06
N ARG A 650 24.37 -23.58 -25.90
CA ARG A 650 23.67 -22.89 -27.00
C ARG A 650 23.41 -21.44 -26.65
N ARG A 651 23.18 -20.62 -27.64
CA ARG A 651 22.64 -19.29 -27.49
C ARG A 651 21.13 -19.37 -27.36
N LEU A 652 20.59 -18.58 -26.45
CA LEU A 652 19.17 -18.38 -26.19
C LEU A 652 18.84 -16.92 -26.41
N SER A 653 17.70 -16.67 -26.99
CA SER A 653 17.13 -15.33 -27.11
C SER A 653 16.06 -15.11 -26.05
N GLY A 654 15.82 -13.86 -25.71
CA GLY A 654 14.80 -13.49 -24.77
C GLY A 654 14.61 -11.98 -24.69
N VAL A 655 14.06 -11.53 -23.57
CA VAL A 655 13.87 -10.10 -23.31
C VAL A 655 14.18 -9.80 -21.85
N ASP A 656 14.60 -8.57 -21.58
CA ASP A 656 14.71 -8.04 -20.22
C ASP A 656 13.34 -7.61 -19.66
N LEU A 657 13.33 -7.02 -18.48
CA LEU A 657 12.14 -6.54 -17.78
C LEU A 657 11.23 -5.64 -18.63
N PHE A 658 11.80 -4.84 -19.52
CA PHE A 658 11.09 -3.85 -20.35
C PHE A 658 10.89 -4.29 -21.80
N GLY A 659 11.17 -5.56 -22.09
CA GLY A 659 11.00 -6.11 -23.43
C GLY A 659 12.16 -5.83 -24.38
N THR A 660 13.27 -5.29 -23.89
CA THR A 660 14.48 -5.11 -24.70
C THR A 660 15.06 -6.48 -25.03
N PRO A 661 15.37 -6.77 -26.30
CA PRO A 661 15.97 -8.04 -26.66
C PRO A 661 17.26 -8.33 -25.91
N LEU A 662 17.41 -9.57 -25.46
CA LEU A 662 18.63 -10.08 -24.83
C LEU A 662 19.02 -11.42 -25.42
N GLU A 663 20.32 -11.72 -25.39
CA GLU A 663 20.89 -13.02 -25.70
C GLU A 663 21.60 -13.56 -24.46
N ALA A 664 21.55 -14.85 -24.24
CA ALA A 664 22.23 -15.54 -23.15
C ALA A 664 22.93 -16.81 -23.66
N ASP A 665 24.10 -17.12 -23.07
CA ASP A 665 24.73 -18.43 -23.19
C ASP A 665 24.10 -19.36 -22.16
N SER A 666 23.51 -20.47 -22.58
CA SER A 666 22.83 -21.42 -21.70
C SER A 666 23.70 -22.00 -20.57
N TRP A 667 25.05 -21.95 -20.73
CA TRP A 667 25.97 -22.39 -19.66
C TRP A 667 26.41 -21.28 -18.72
N ASN A 668 26.13 -20.02 -19.07
CA ASN A 668 26.44 -18.88 -18.22
C ASN A 668 25.38 -17.81 -18.40
N VAL A 669 24.19 -18.07 -17.85
CA VAL A 669 23.09 -17.11 -17.83
C VAL A 669 23.28 -16.16 -16.66
N THR A 670 23.32 -14.87 -16.93
CA THR A 670 23.37 -13.84 -15.87
C THR A 670 21.95 -13.43 -15.46
N ALA A 671 21.66 -13.58 -14.19
CA ALA A 671 20.46 -13.06 -13.55
C ALA A 671 20.80 -11.78 -12.81
N THR A 672 19.92 -10.80 -12.87
CA THR A 672 19.94 -9.61 -12.01
C THR A 672 18.69 -9.61 -11.12
N ARG A 673 18.58 -8.66 -10.21
CA ARG A 673 17.35 -8.48 -9.43
C ARG A 673 16.12 -8.22 -10.29
N PHE A 674 16.30 -7.70 -11.50
CA PHE A 674 15.22 -7.43 -12.44
C PHE A 674 14.88 -8.69 -13.23
N PRO A 675 13.60 -9.12 -13.26
CA PRO A 675 13.18 -10.29 -14.03
C PRO A 675 13.54 -10.19 -15.50
N ALA A 676 14.02 -11.30 -16.06
CA ALA A 676 14.27 -11.48 -17.48
C ALA A 676 13.63 -12.79 -17.96
N MET A 677 13.43 -12.92 -19.26
CA MET A 677 12.74 -14.05 -19.87
C MET A 677 13.60 -14.65 -20.98
N LEU A 678 13.77 -15.95 -20.97
CA LEU A 678 14.43 -16.71 -22.04
C LEU A 678 13.43 -17.60 -22.75
N ASP A 679 13.37 -17.49 -24.06
CA ASP A 679 12.46 -18.26 -24.91
C ASP A 679 13.07 -19.60 -25.31
N HIS A 680 12.23 -20.56 -25.72
CA HIS A 680 12.60 -21.87 -26.24
C HIS A 680 13.56 -22.66 -25.33
N VAL A 681 13.44 -22.48 -23.98
CA VAL A 681 14.25 -23.30 -23.08
C VAL A 681 13.84 -24.77 -23.12
N THR A 682 14.83 -25.65 -23.00
CA THR A 682 14.60 -27.11 -23.03
C THR A 682 15.29 -27.78 -21.85
N GLY A 683 14.89 -29.00 -21.52
CA GLY A 683 15.51 -29.79 -20.44
C GLY A 683 15.14 -29.37 -19.02
N LEU A 684 14.31 -28.32 -18.86
CA LEU A 684 13.80 -27.89 -17.56
C LEU A 684 12.48 -28.59 -17.23
N ARG A 685 12.28 -28.86 -15.95
CA ARG A 685 11.00 -29.26 -15.36
C ARG A 685 10.79 -28.46 -14.09
N PRO A 686 9.55 -28.13 -13.74
CA PRO A 686 9.31 -27.45 -12.48
C PRO A 686 9.63 -28.39 -11.28
N ASP A 687 10.36 -27.86 -10.31
CA ASP A 687 10.58 -28.50 -9.02
C ASP A 687 9.33 -28.41 -8.14
N ILE A 688 8.63 -27.27 -8.24
CA ILE A 688 7.34 -27.06 -7.59
C ILE A 688 6.32 -26.73 -8.69
N PRO A 689 5.39 -27.66 -8.99
CA PRO A 689 4.38 -27.42 -10.03
C PRO A 689 3.47 -26.24 -9.68
N ALA A 690 3.11 -25.45 -10.69
CA ALA A 690 2.13 -24.39 -10.53
C ALA A 690 0.79 -24.98 -10.09
N ARG A 691 0.15 -24.31 -9.15
CA ARG A 691 -1.22 -24.68 -8.76
C ARG A 691 -2.21 -24.14 -9.79
N ARG A 692 -3.17 -24.96 -10.16
CA ARG A 692 -4.23 -24.54 -11.07
C ARG A 692 -5.26 -23.71 -10.32
N PRO A 693 -5.73 -22.60 -10.91
CA PRO A 693 -6.84 -21.86 -10.33
C PRO A 693 -8.12 -22.71 -10.33
N GLY A 694 -9.01 -22.41 -9.40
CA GLY A 694 -10.37 -22.96 -9.41
C GLY A 694 -11.11 -22.50 -10.67
N THR A 695 -11.92 -23.37 -11.25
CA THR A 695 -12.70 -23.11 -12.47
C THR A 695 -14.18 -23.48 -12.31
N GLY A 696 -14.57 -23.96 -11.12
CA GLY A 696 -15.89 -24.51 -10.85
C GLY A 696 -16.86 -23.48 -10.27
N LYS A 697 -18.14 -23.81 -10.36
CA LYS A 697 -19.17 -23.24 -9.50
C LYS A 697 -19.29 -24.10 -8.25
N SER A 698 -19.65 -23.51 -7.13
CA SER A 698 -20.11 -24.28 -5.97
C SER A 698 -21.31 -25.14 -6.42
N ALA A 699 -21.30 -26.42 -6.04
CA ALA A 699 -22.43 -27.27 -6.38
C ALA A 699 -23.68 -26.72 -5.70
N ALA A 700 -24.71 -26.41 -6.51
CA ALA A 700 -25.99 -25.95 -5.97
C ALA A 700 -26.52 -27.01 -4.97
N LYS A 701 -26.83 -26.60 -3.75
CA LYS A 701 -27.40 -27.47 -2.74
C LYS A 701 -28.86 -27.77 -3.11
N PRO A 702 -29.24 -29.01 -3.38
CA PRO A 702 -30.61 -29.35 -3.72
C PRO A 702 -31.58 -28.93 -2.59
N GLY A 703 -32.75 -28.39 -2.96
CA GLY A 703 -33.79 -27.99 -2.01
C GLY A 703 -33.50 -26.74 -1.19
N LEU A 704 -32.56 -25.88 -1.68
CA LEU A 704 -32.28 -24.57 -1.09
C LEU A 704 -33.07 -23.48 -1.79
N ASP A 705 -33.90 -22.75 -1.04
CA ASP A 705 -34.53 -21.50 -1.51
C ASP A 705 -33.60 -20.30 -1.24
N LYS A 706 -32.97 -19.81 -2.28
CA LYS A 706 -32.05 -18.66 -2.20
C LYS A 706 -32.76 -17.31 -2.11
N THR A 707 -34.05 -17.26 -2.41
CA THR A 707 -34.81 -16.00 -2.56
C THR A 707 -35.36 -15.48 -1.24
N VAL A 708 -35.40 -16.31 -0.21
CA VAL A 708 -35.74 -15.88 1.16
C VAL A 708 -34.46 -15.56 1.92
N VAL A 709 -34.34 -14.29 2.33
CA VAL A 709 -33.14 -13.76 3.01
C VAL A 709 -33.51 -13.19 4.37
N PHE A 710 -32.76 -13.57 5.39
CA PHE A 710 -32.87 -13.03 6.74
C PHE A 710 -31.91 -11.87 6.93
N ARG A 711 -32.38 -10.80 7.61
CA ARG A 711 -31.58 -9.72 8.13
C ARG A 711 -32.03 -9.42 9.55
N THR A 712 -31.15 -8.84 10.36
CA THR A 712 -31.48 -8.47 11.73
C THR A 712 -31.04 -7.04 12.05
N GLU A 713 -31.73 -6.45 13.03
CA GLU A 713 -31.33 -5.20 13.67
C GLU A 713 -31.18 -5.49 15.16
N LEU A 714 -29.93 -5.45 15.63
CA LEU A 714 -29.62 -5.67 17.04
C LEU A 714 -29.93 -4.39 17.84
N SER A 715 -30.55 -4.55 19.00
CA SER A 715 -30.76 -3.42 19.95
C SER A 715 -29.54 -3.22 20.85
N ASP A 716 -29.63 -2.22 21.72
CA ASP A 716 -28.64 -1.94 22.77
C ASP A 716 -28.42 -3.09 23.78
N GLY A 717 -29.29 -4.11 23.74
CA GLY A 717 -29.09 -5.35 24.49
C GLY A 717 -27.93 -6.23 23.99
N PHE A 718 -27.41 -5.91 22.80
CA PHE A 718 -26.22 -6.53 22.21
C PHE A 718 -25.07 -5.53 22.15
N GLU A 719 -23.87 -6.03 22.17
CA GLU A 719 -22.64 -5.28 21.90
C GLU A 719 -21.95 -5.88 20.69
N THR A 720 -21.63 -5.03 19.71
CA THR A 720 -20.83 -5.38 18.53
C THR A 720 -19.42 -4.83 18.69
N PHE A 721 -18.46 -5.49 18.07
CA PHE A 721 -17.03 -5.16 18.17
C PHE A 721 -16.49 -4.74 16.79
N ASP A 722 -15.40 -4.04 16.75
CA ASP A 722 -14.79 -3.58 15.48
C ASP A 722 -14.36 -4.71 14.54
N SER A 723 -14.13 -5.91 15.07
CA SER A 723 -13.95 -7.10 14.24
C SER A 723 -15.22 -7.53 13.51
N ARG A 724 -16.41 -7.15 14.03
CA ARG A 724 -17.76 -7.31 13.45
C ARG A 724 -18.14 -8.73 13.01
N ASP A 725 -17.39 -9.73 13.45
CA ASP A 725 -17.58 -11.15 13.19
C ASP A 725 -18.35 -11.87 14.30
N PHE A 726 -18.58 -11.19 15.42
CA PHE A 726 -19.37 -11.69 16.57
C PHE A 726 -20.03 -10.54 17.34
N ALA A 727 -20.97 -10.91 18.21
CA ALA A 727 -21.60 -9.98 19.14
C ALA A 727 -21.56 -10.56 20.56
N ALA A 728 -21.80 -9.73 21.57
CA ALA A 728 -22.03 -10.16 22.93
C ALA A 728 -23.45 -9.76 23.39
N VAL A 729 -24.04 -10.60 24.22
CA VAL A 729 -25.35 -10.34 24.86
C VAL A 729 -25.10 -9.67 26.21
N LYS A 730 -25.57 -8.42 26.38
CA LYS A 730 -25.41 -7.65 27.61
C LYS A 730 -26.34 -8.12 28.71
N ASN A 731 -27.61 -8.39 28.33
CA ASN A 731 -28.68 -8.68 29.29
C ASN A 731 -29.54 -9.88 28.82
N PRO A 732 -30.05 -10.70 29.72
CA PRO A 732 -31.09 -11.68 29.39
C PRO A 732 -32.32 -11.00 28.77
N GLY A 733 -32.91 -11.60 27.74
CA GLY A 733 -34.01 -11.01 27.02
C GLY A 733 -33.63 -9.85 26.09
N ALA A 734 -32.38 -9.80 25.62
CA ALA A 734 -31.91 -8.80 24.67
C ALA A 734 -32.80 -8.82 23.41
N LYS A 735 -33.38 -7.67 23.09
CA LYS A 735 -34.28 -7.53 21.95
C LYS A 735 -33.54 -7.36 20.63
N PHE A 736 -34.11 -7.85 19.57
CA PHE A 736 -33.64 -7.61 18.19
C PHE A 736 -34.83 -7.73 17.23
N LYS A 737 -34.73 -7.07 16.10
CA LYS A 737 -35.71 -7.17 15.04
C LYS A 737 -35.23 -8.18 14.00
N LEU A 738 -36.03 -9.19 13.69
CA LEU A 738 -35.82 -10.11 12.58
C LEU A 738 -36.62 -9.65 11.37
N GLN A 739 -35.94 -9.44 10.26
CA GLN A 739 -36.53 -9.17 8.95
C GLN A 739 -36.42 -10.41 8.08
N VAL A 740 -37.56 -10.83 7.53
CA VAL A 740 -37.65 -11.95 6.58
C VAL A 740 -38.06 -11.41 5.23
N TRP A 741 -37.15 -11.42 4.29
CA TRP A 741 -37.33 -10.87 2.94
C TRP A 741 -37.61 -11.98 1.93
N ASN A 742 -38.54 -11.72 1.01
CA ASN A 742 -38.78 -12.52 -0.18
C ASN A 742 -38.34 -11.72 -1.42
N LEU A 743 -37.25 -12.09 -2.02
CA LEU A 743 -36.68 -11.46 -3.23
C LEU A 743 -37.05 -12.25 -4.49
N SER A 744 -38.29 -12.72 -4.56
CA SER A 744 -38.86 -13.39 -5.74
C SER A 744 -40.26 -12.85 -6.09
N ASP A 745 -40.70 -13.12 -7.31
CA ASP A 745 -41.99 -12.71 -7.87
C ASP A 745 -43.19 -13.57 -7.38
N ARG A 746 -42.96 -14.54 -6.50
CA ARG A 746 -43.99 -15.45 -5.99
C ARG A 746 -44.14 -15.31 -4.47
N PRO A 747 -45.35 -15.43 -3.92
CA PRO A 747 -45.52 -15.46 -2.47
C PRO A 747 -44.84 -16.69 -1.86
N LYS A 748 -44.37 -16.57 -0.64
CA LYS A 748 -43.71 -17.66 0.12
C LYS A 748 -44.42 -17.86 1.45
N SER A 749 -44.73 -19.10 1.80
CA SER A 749 -45.25 -19.44 3.14
C SER A 749 -44.34 -20.44 3.82
N GLY A 750 -44.15 -20.29 5.11
CA GLY A 750 -43.25 -21.16 5.85
C GLY A 750 -43.07 -20.81 7.31
N THR A 751 -42.07 -21.41 7.91
CA THR A 751 -41.74 -21.24 9.34
C THR A 751 -40.26 -20.94 9.54
N VAL A 752 -39.95 -20.32 10.67
CA VAL A 752 -38.59 -20.11 11.15
C VAL A 752 -38.34 -20.92 12.43
N ARG A 753 -37.12 -21.40 12.58
CA ARG A 753 -36.61 -22.05 13.81
C ARG A 753 -35.41 -21.31 14.32
N ALA A 754 -35.33 -21.16 15.60
CA ALA A 754 -34.21 -20.49 16.26
C ALA A 754 -33.46 -21.44 17.19
N SER A 755 -32.16 -21.26 17.31
CA SER A 755 -31.30 -22.06 18.21
C SER A 755 -30.14 -21.24 18.74
N GLY A 756 -29.43 -21.76 19.76
CA GLY A 756 -28.31 -21.07 20.43
C GLY A 756 -28.70 -20.44 21.77
N GLY A 757 -29.99 -20.52 22.14
CA GLY A 757 -30.55 -20.01 23.39
C GLY A 757 -32.06 -20.01 23.38
N ARG A 758 -32.69 -19.37 24.36
CA ARG A 758 -34.14 -19.23 24.46
C ARG A 758 -34.58 -17.96 23.72
N PHE A 759 -35.62 -18.10 22.90
CA PHE A 759 -36.21 -17.02 22.11
C PHE A 759 -37.66 -16.79 22.57
N ALA A 760 -38.06 -15.52 22.64
CA ALA A 760 -39.43 -15.12 22.78
C ALA A 760 -39.86 -14.33 21.54
N GLY A 761 -41.14 -14.41 21.17
CA GLY A 761 -41.70 -13.69 20.02
C GLY A 761 -41.50 -14.36 18.67
N LEU A 762 -41.02 -15.63 18.63
CA LEU A 762 -40.92 -16.37 17.36
C LEU A 762 -42.29 -16.47 16.70
N PRO A 763 -42.42 -16.09 15.42
CA PRO A 763 -43.69 -16.21 14.71
C PRO A 763 -44.01 -17.69 14.43
N GLY A 764 -45.31 -17.97 14.29
CA GLY A 764 -45.79 -19.26 13.77
C GLY A 764 -45.51 -19.36 12.26
N GLU A 765 -46.57 -19.60 11.49
CA GLU A 765 -46.47 -19.58 10.05
C GLU A 765 -46.34 -18.15 9.51
N ILE A 766 -45.43 -17.93 8.56
CA ILE A 766 -45.15 -16.65 7.95
C ILE A 766 -45.53 -16.70 6.49
N THR A 767 -46.34 -15.74 6.04
CA THR A 767 -46.60 -15.49 4.62
C THR A 767 -45.90 -14.23 4.16
N LEU A 768 -45.03 -14.33 3.14
CA LEU A 768 -44.28 -13.24 2.55
C LEU A 768 -44.89 -12.89 1.18
N PRO A 769 -45.23 -11.64 0.95
CA PRO A 769 -45.64 -11.21 -0.40
C PRO A 769 -44.47 -11.27 -1.39
N PRO A 770 -44.72 -11.31 -2.70
CA PRO A 770 -43.68 -11.13 -3.72
C PRO A 770 -42.93 -9.83 -3.50
N PHE A 771 -41.61 -9.85 -3.64
CA PHE A 771 -40.73 -8.68 -3.45
C PHE A 771 -41.06 -7.87 -2.19
N GLY A 772 -41.23 -8.59 -1.06
CA GLY A 772 -41.66 -7.97 0.20
C GLY A 772 -41.04 -8.59 1.42
N LYS A 773 -41.34 -8.02 2.59
CA LYS A 773 -40.83 -8.48 3.87
C LYS A 773 -41.90 -8.61 4.94
N ARG A 774 -41.53 -9.33 6.00
CA ARG A 774 -42.18 -9.27 7.34
C ARG A 774 -41.11 -9.02 8.39
N GLU A 775 -41.50 -8.29 9.46
CA GLU A 775 -40.64 -7.93 10.57
C GLU A 775 -41.23 -8.46 11.87
N PHE A 776 -40.36 -8.95 12.72
CA PHE A 776 -40.74 -9.52 14.03
C PHE A 776 -39.79 -9.01 15.11
N GLU A 777 -40.35 -8.58 16.23
CA GLU A 777 -39.57 -8.29 17.43
C GLU A 777 -39.33 -9.58 18.21
N LEU A 778 -38.09 -9.95 18.42
CA LEU A 778 -37.68 -11.14 19.15
C LEU A 778 -36.88 -10.73 20.38
N ALA A 779 -36.92 -11.55 21.43
CA ALA A 779 -36.02 -11.43 22.57
C ALA A 779 -35.18 -12.71 22.71
N PHE A 780 -33.90 -12.52 22.98
CA PHE A 780 -32.94 -13.61 23.10
C PHE A 780 -32.34 -13.66 24.52
N THR A 781 -32.30 -14.86 25.06
CA THR A 781 -31.59 -15.15 26.32
C THR A 781 -30.62 -16.30 26.05
N ARG A 782 -29.34 -16.05 26.30
CA ARG A 782 -28.32 -17.07 26.22
C ARG A 782 -28.54 -18.15 27.30
N GLU A 783 -28.37 -19.39 26.92
CA GLU A 783 -28.44 -20.53 27.85
C GLU A 783 -27.05 -21.14 28.02
N ASP A 784 -26.73 -21.57 29.24
CA ASP A 784 -25.48 -22.26 29.54
C ASP A 784 -25.45 -23.61 28.82
N GLY A 785 -24.30 -23.96 28.21
CA GLY A 785 -24.13 -25.16 27.42
C GLY A 785 -24.68 -25.10 26.00
N ALA A 786 -25.46 -24.04 25.64
CA ALA A 786 -25.87 -23.85 24.25
C ALA A 786 -24.70 -23.45 23.38
N LYS A 787 -24.78 -23.78 22.08
CA LYS A 787 -23.80 -23.32 21.09
C LYS A 787 -23.70 -21.80 21.14
N PRO A 788 -22.49 -21.20 21.15
CA PRO A 788 -22.33 -19.75 21.31
C PRO A 788 -22.64 -19.02 19.99
N GLU A 789 -23.86 -19.10 19.53
CA GLU A 789 -24.39 -18.39 18.36
C GLU A 789 -25.88 -18.12 18.52
N LEU A 790 -26.37 -17.03 17.95
CA LEU A 790 -27.77 -16.80 17.63
C LEU A 790 -27.98 -17.28 16.20
N ARG A 791 -28.88 -18.27 16.03
CA ARG A 791 -29.11 -18.87 14.72
C ARG A 791 -30.60 -18.92 14.39
N ILE A 792 -30.94 -18.48 13.18
CA ILE A 792 -32.29 -18.57 12.59
C ILE A 792 -32.18 -19.35 11.29
N ASP A 793 -32.96 -20.42 11.20
CA ASP A 793 -33.13 -21.24 10.00
C ASP A 793 -34.57 -21.12 9.50
N GLY A 794 -34.81 -21.21 8.20
CA GLY A 794 -36.13 -21.14 7.58
C GLY A 794 -36.47 -22.34 6.73
N LEU A 795 -37.78 -22.64 6.66
CA LEU A 795 -38.37 -23.61 5.72
C LEU A 795 -39.57 -22.94 5.06
N PHE A 796 -39.44 -22.61 3.77
CA PHE A 796 -40.47 -21.90 3.00
C PHE A 796 -40.82 -22.70 1.76
N ASN A 797 -42.13 -22.92 1.53
CA ASN A 797 -42.66 -23.74 0.43
C ASN A 797 -41.95 -25.12 0.35
N GLY A 798 -41.64 -25.74 1.50
CA GLY A 798 -40.95 -27.03 1.56
C GLY A 798 -39.43 -26.99 1.32
N SER A 799 -38.83 -25.83 1.04
CA SER A 799 -37.39 -25.64 0.80
C SER A 799 -36.72 -24.94 1.97
N ARG A 800 -35.49 -25.36 2.32
CA ARG A 800 -34.68 -24.70 3.34
C ARG A 800 -34.13 -23.39 2.80
N THR A 801 -33.94 -22.40 3.67
CA THR A 801 -33.27 -21.16 3.34
C THR A 801 -31.81 -21.20 3.79
N THR A 802 -30.98 -20.25 3.37
CA THR A 802 -29.71 -19.99 4.04
C THR A 802 -29.97 -19.37 5.42
N PRO A 803 -29.17 -19.71 6.44
CA PRO A 803 -29.42 -19.23 7.80
C PRO A 803 -29.05 -17.75 7.99
N LEU A 804 -29.54 -17.17 9.10
CA LEU A 804 -28.90 -16.03 9.78
C LEU A 804 -28.11 -16.61 10.96
N VAL A 805 -26.84 -16.26 11.08
CA VAL A 805 -25.96 -16.71 12.17
C VAL A 805 -25.16 -15.54 12.72
N ILE A 806 -25.30 -15.27 14.00
CA ILE A 806 -24.49 -14.31 14.73
C ILE A 806 -23.68 -15.08 15.77
N PRO A 807 -22.36 -15.26 15.58
CA PRO A 807 -21.50 -15.80 16.62
C PRO A 807 -21.57 -14.96 17.89
N LEU A 808 -21.63 -15.58 19.05
CA LEU A 808 -21.79 -14.92 20.32
C LEU A 808 -20.58 -15.18 21.24
N VAL A 809 -20.17 -14.16 21.96
CA VAL A 809 -19.19 -14.25 23.04
C VAL A 809 -19.81 -13.86 24.36
N ALA A 810 -19.29 -14.37 25.47
CA ALA A 810 -19.66 -13.89 26.79
C ALA A 810 -18.89 -12.60 27.07
N LEU A 811 -19.61 -11.54 27.46
CA LEU A 811 -18.93 -10.38 28.04
C LEU A 811 -18.34 -10.81 29.40
N PRO A 812 -17.05 -10.60 29.64
CA PRO A 812 -16.52 -10.73 30.98
C PRO A 812 -17.07 -9.58 31.80
N GLY A 813 -17.85 -9.84 32.80
CA GLY A 813 -18.12 -8.86 33.85
C GLY A 813 -16.79 -8.45 34.51
N VAL A 814 -16.54 -7.15 34.66
CA VAL A 814 -15.51 -6.65 35.58
C VAL A 814 -16.00 -6.98 36.99
N GLY A 815 -15.83 -8.24 37.39
CA GLY A 815 -16.21 -8.67 38.73
C GLY A 815 -15.41 -7.89 39.77
N ALA A 816 -15.96 -7.73 40.96
CA ALA A 816 -15.26 -7.12 42.10
C ALA A 816 -13.92 -7.77 42.42
N SER A 817 -13.69 -9.01 41.95
CA SER A 817 -12.46 -9.78 42.08
C SER A 817 -11.39 -9.51 41.00
N ALA A 818 -11.68 -8.70 39.98
CA ALA A 818 -10.70 -8.38 38.94
C ALA A 818 -9.51 -7.60 39.51
N ARG A 819 -8.29 -8.08 39.27
CA ARG A 819 -7.06 -7.36 39.67
C ARG A 819 -6.91 -6.14 38.79
N ARG A 820 -6.71 -4.98 39.40
CA ARG A 820 -6.47 -3.70 38.72
C ARG A 820 -5.02 -3.29 38.96
N MET A 821 -4.33 -2.93 37.90
CA MET A 821 -2.95 -2.44 37.96
C MET A 821 -2.90 -1.02 37.41
N GLU A 822 -2.56 -0.07 38.25
CA GLU A 822 -2.34 1.33 37.84
C GLU A 822 -1.15 1.42 36.87
N MET A 823 -1.27 2.30 35.87
CA MET A 823 -0.24 2.49 34.83
C MET A 823 0.36 3.91 34.86
N PRO A 824 1.06 4.31 35.95
CA PRO A 824 1.58 5.67 36.06
C PRO A 824 2.62 6.02 34.98
N ARG A 825 3.26 5.02 34.36
CA ARG A 825 4.14 5.22 33.20
C ARG A 825 3.42 5.80 31.99
N MET A 826 2.12 5.54 31.84
CA MET A 826 1.32 6.09 30.74
C MET A 826 1.00 7.57 30.93
N LEU A 827 1.23 8.15 32.11
CA LEU A 827 1.11 9.60 32.33
C LEU A 827 2.39 10.37 31.98
N LYS A 828 3.46 9.68 31.58
CA LYS A 828 4.76 10.29 31.27
C LYS A 828 4.91 10.47 29.75
N PRO A 829 5.06 11.72 29.24
CA PRO A 829 5.18 12.01 27.82
C PRO A 829 6.29 11.23 27.11
N GLU A 830 7.43 11.04 27.79
CA GLU A 830 8.60 10.34 27.24
C GLU A 830 8.35 8.85 26.91
N ASN A 831 7.26 8.27 27.41
CA ASN A 831 6.90 6.88 27.14
C ASN A 831 5.97 6.73 25.93
N TRP A 832 5.59 7.85 25.32
CA TRP A 832 4.73 7.86 24.16
C TRP A 832 5.48 8.29 22.91
N ARG A 833 5.02 7.82 21.77
CA ARG A 833 5.50 8.23 20.46
C ARG A 833 4.39 8.87 19.65
N VAL A 834 4.77 9.85 18.85
CA VAL A 834 3.85 10.47 17.89
C VAL A 834 3.48 9.46 16.80
N ASN A 835 2.19 9.31 16.57
CA ASN A 835 1.63 8.57 15.46
C ASN A 835 0.33 9.27 15.04
N SER A 836 0.42 10.19 14.08
CA SER A 836 -0.69 11.02 13.62
C SER A 836 -0.47 11.52 12.20
N SER A 837 -1.54 12.01 11.55
CA SER A 837 -1.46 12.71 10.26
C SER A 837 -1.17 14.21 10.42
N GLY A 838 -1.14 14.71 11.64
CA GLY A 838 -0.86 16.11 11.99
C GLY A 838 0.38 16.25 12.86
N ASP A 839 0.75 17.49 13.14
CA ASP A 839 1.79 17.84 14.11
C ASP A 839 1.23 17.61 15.54
N THR A 840 1.85 16.69 16.28
CA THR A 840 1.36 16.26 17.60
C THR A 840 2.38 16.57 18.69
N GLU A 841 1.93 17.35 19.65
CA GLU A 841 2.60 17.62 20.91
C GLU A 841 2.09 16.67 21.99
N ILE A 842 2.99 15.99 22.70
CA ILE A 842 2.68 15.10 23.82
C ILE A 842 3.23 15.72 25.10
N PHE A 843 2.36 16.00 26.06
CA PHE A 843 2.75 16.66 27.30
C PHE A 843 1.90 16.19 28.51
N TYR A 844 2.42 16.39 29.71
CA TYR A 844 1.64 16.21 30.95
C TYR A 844 0.99 17.53 31.34
N ASP A 845 -0.34 17.52 31.39
CA ASP A 845 -1.11 18.67 31.86
C ASP A 845 -1.32 18.57 33.37
N ALA A 846 -0.66 19.48 34.12
CA ALA A 846 -0.69 19.48 35.59
C ALA A 846 -2.05 19.92 36.17
N ALA A 847 -2.81 20.77 35.47
CA ALA A 847 -4.12 21.20 35.88
C ALA A 847 -5.14 20.07 35.77
N GLU A 848 -5.07 19.32 34.68
CA GLU A 848 -5.95 18.17 34.41
C GLU A 848 -5.46 16.86 35.05
N LYS A 849 -4.20 16.84 35.54
CA LYS A 849 -3.50 15.65 36.05
C LYS A 849 -3.54 14.50 35.03
N ALA A 850 -3.32 14.83 33.74
CA ALA A 850 -3.51 13.93 32.60
C ALA A 850 -2.34 13.98 31.63
N ILE A 851 -2.08 12.90 30.91
CA ILE A 851 -1.32 12.95 29.68
C ILE A 851 -2.20 13.56 28.58
N ALA A 852 -1.65 14.48 27.80
CA ALA A 852 -2.36 15.19 26.75
C ALA A 852 -1.66 15.02 25.40
N PHE A 853 -2.45 14.85 24.35
CA PHE A 853 -2.00 14.71 22.97
C PHE A 853 -2.69 15.80 22.14
N ARG A 854 -2.00 16.89 21.87
CA ARG A 854 -2.53 17.97 21.04
C ARG A 854 -2.03 17.80 19.61
N THR A 855 -2.96 17.61 18.68
CA THR A 855 -2.65 17.44 17.27
C THR A 855 -3.23 18.56 16.44
N ARG A 856 -2.37 19.23 15.65
CA ARG A 856 -2.76 20.25 14.69
C ARG A 856 -2.59 19.70 13.28
N PHE A 857 -3.60 19.90 12.45
CA PHE A 857 -3.60 19.40 11.05
C PHE A 857 -3.37 20.57 10.09
N ALA A 858 -2.52 20.36 9.10
CA ALA A 858 -2.30 21.35 8.05
C ALA A 858 -3.59 21.60 7.25
N PRO A 859 -3.81 22.83 6.77
CA PRO A 859 -4.94 23.12 5.89
C PRO A 859 -4.95 22.16 4.67
N GLY A 860 -6.12 21.61 4.37
CA GLY A 860 -6.29 20.63 3.28
C GLY A 860 -5.95 19.18 3.64
N THR A 861 -5.64 18.87 4.88
CA THR A 861 -5.52 17.47 5.33
C THR A 861 -6.90 16.80 5.28
N GLU A 862 -7.09 15.85 4.38
CA GLU A 862 -8.38 15.15 4.20
C GLU A 862 -8.60 14.05 5.27
N ASP A 863 -7.55 13.28 5.61
CA ASP A 863 -7.61 12.21 6.61
C ASP A 863 -6.91 12.66 7.90
N ARG A 864 -7.72 13.13 8.86
CA ARG A 864 -7.27 13.69 10.13
C ARG A 864 -7.42 12.68 11.25
N TRP A 865 -6.28 12.19 11.74
CA TRP A 865 -6.25 11.24 12.85
C TRP A 865 -4.99 11.43 13.71
N SER A 866 -5.10 11.02 14.94
CA SER A 866 -4.03 11.02 15.92
C SER A 866 -4.20 9.83 16.85
N TYR A 867 -3.24 8.88 16.80
CA TYR A 867 -3.21 7.66 17.62
C TYR A 867 -1.82 7.49 18.24
N PRO A 868 -1.45 8.33 19.23
CA PRO A 868 -0.17 8.19 19.92
C PRO A 868 0.06 6.76 20.43
N GLU A 869 1.32 6.33 20.39
CA GLU A 869 1.72 4.97 20.69
C GLU A 869 2.41 4.84 22.04
N PHE A 870 1.99 3.87 22.81
CA PHE A 870 2.63 3.47 24.06
C PHE A 870 3.24 2.08 23.95
N LEU A 871 4.53 1.96 24.26
CA LEU A 871 5.22 0.66 24.26
C LEU A 871 4.99 -0.07 25.58
N LEU A 872 4.41 -1.26 25.49
CA LEU A 872 4.22 -2.17 26.61
C LEU A 872 5.56 -2.88 26.89
N GLN A 873 6.34 -2.35 27.79
CA GLN A 873 7.57 -3.01 28.28
C GLN A 873 7.26 -3.97 29.45
N LEU A 874 6.17 -4.69 29.35
CA LEU A 874 5.80 -5.70 30.35
C LEU A 874 6.39 -7.05 29.96
N PRO A 875 6.91 -7.83 30.90
CA PRO A 875 7.27 -9.22 30.64
C PRO A 875 6.04 -9.97 30.12
N ARG A 876 6.23 -10.93 29.18
CA ARG A 876 5.12 -11.72 28.59
C ARG A 876 4.22 -12.34 29.64
N GLU A 877 4.76 -12.77 30.75
CA GLU A 877 4.03 -13.35 31.89
C GLU A 877 3.10 -12.34 32.59
N SER A 878 3.47 -11.07 32.62
CA SER A 878 2.64 -10.01 33.21
C SER A 878 1.45 -9.62 32.33
N GLN A 879 1.42 -10.03 31.09
CA GLN A 879 0.31 -9.80 30.16
C GLN A 879 -0.70 -10.97 30.20
N GLN A 880 -0.31 -12.10 30.77
CA GLN A 880 -1.20 -13.24 30.94
C GLN A 880 -2.38 -12.88 31.83
N GLY A 881 -3.58 -13.13 31.39
CA GLY A 881 -4.78 -12.75 32.10
C GLY A 881 -5.21 -11.28 31.91
N LEU A 882 -4.42 -10.44 31.23
CA LEU A 882 -4.82 -9.10 30.88
C LEU A 882 -6.03 -9.14 29.94
N PHE A 883 -7.15 -8.55 30.31
CA PHE A 883 -8.35 -8.59 29.50
C PHE A 883 -8.93 -7.22 29.12
N GLY A 884 -8.39 -6.13 29.66
CA GLY A 884 -8.85 -4.81 29.27
C GLY A 884 -8.04 -3.66 29.85
N VAL A 885 -8.33 -2.46 29.37
CA VAL A 885 -7.81 -1.19 29.86
C VAL A 885 -8.99 -0.32 30.30
N ALA A 886 -8.91 0.24 31.51
CA ALA A 886 -9.81 1.28 31.97
C ALA A 886 -9.06 2.60 32.06
N PHE A 887 -9.69 3.69 31.67
CA PHE A 887 -9.12 5.04 31.75
C PHE A 887 -10.22 6.09 31.76
N GLU A 888 -9.91 7.28 32.30
CA GLU A 888 -10.73 8.46 32.10
C GLU A 888 -10.22 9.23 30.87
N VAL A 889 -11.15 9.74 30.08
CA VAL A 889 -10.84 10.47 28.83
C VAL A 889 -11.75 11.68 28.68
N LYS A 890 -11.20 12.77 28.14
CA LYS A 890 -11.94 13.87 27.54
C LYS A 890 -11.25 14.34 26.28
N VAL A 891 -11.98 15.00 25.38
CA VAL A 891 -11.46 15.52 24.11
C VAL A 891 -11.92 16.97 23.95
N SER A 892 -11.03 17.84 23.53
CA SER A 892 -11.34 19.25 23.27
C SER A 892 -10.77 19.70 21.92
N PRO A 893 -11.61 20.26 21.02
CA PRO A 893 -13.04 20.25 21.05
C PRO A 893 -13.64 18.87 20.77
N ALA A 894 -14.74 18.52 21.43
CA ALA A 894 -15.42 17.25 21.15
C ALA A 894 -16.20 17.29 19.82
N ALA A 895 -16.58 18.48 19.39
CA ALA A 895 -17.25 18.68 18.11
C ALA A 895 -16.34 18.27 16.95
N GLY A 896 -16.82 17.39 16.09
CA GLY A 896 -16.06 16.89 14.94
C GLY A 896 -15.20 15.65 15.20
N VAL A 897 -15.22 15.09 16.40
CA VAL A 897 -14.63 13.76 16.64
C VAL A 897 -15.52 12.71 15.99
N ARG A 898 -14.97 12.02 14.97
CA ARG A 898 -15.70 10.97 14.23
C ARG A 898 -15.61 9.62 14.93
N GLN A 899 -14.46 9.32 15.48
CA GLN A 899 -14.15 8.03 16.06
C GLN A 899 -13.09 8.20 17.15
N MET A 900 -13.22 7.41 18.21
CA MET A 900 -12.14 7.12 19.13
C MET A 900 -11.89 5.61 19.15
N ALA A 901 -10.63 5.21 19.23
CA ALA A 901 -10.26 3.80 19.31
C ALA A 901 -9.03 3.59 20.20
N LEU A 902 -8.96 2.38 20.76
CA LEU A 902 -7.76 1.79 21.30
C LEU A 902 -7.32 0.69 20.33
N MET A 903 -6.10 0.78 19.84
CA MET A 903 -5.53 -0.25 18.97
C MET A 903 -4.49 -1.05 19.73
N ALA A 904 -4.66 -2.34 19.80
CA ALA A 904 -3.70 -3.27 20.36
C ALA A 904 -2.82 -3.83 19.23
N VAL A 905 -1.54 -3.46 19.22
CA VAL A 905 -0.58 -3.88 18.20
C VAL A 905 0.08 -5.17 18.64
N ARG A 906 -0.06 -6.22 17.83
CA ARG A 906 0.52 -7.55 18.07
C ARG A 906 1.89 -7.67 17.42
N SER A 907 2.78 -8.45 18.03
CA SER A 907 3.93 -9.04 17.33
C SER A 907 3.49 -10.38 16.72
N ARG A 908 3.75 -10.57 15.43
CA ARG A 908 3.96 -11.92 14.90
C ARG A 908 5.36 -12.36 15.32
N GLU A 909 5.59 -13.64 15.54
CA GLU A 909 6.97 -14.14 15.71
C GLU A 909 7.77 -13.75 14.47
N ASN A 910 8.71 -12.84 14.64
CA ASN A 910 9.57 -12.21 13.62
C ASN A 910 8.95 -11.07 12.77
N GLU A 911 7.76 -10.54 13.08
CA GLU A 911 7.16 -9.45 12.31
C GLU A 911 6.47 -8.41 13.19
N SER A 912 6.69 -7.14 12.86
CA SER A 912 5.99 -6.02 13.48
C SER A 912 4.67 -5.77 12.75
N GLY A 913 3.55 -5.70 13.45
CA GLY A 913 2.56 -4.77 13.06
C GLY A 913 1.18 -5.21 12.62
N HIS A 914 0.61 -6.28 13.17
CA HIS A 914 -0.85 -6.41 13.11
C HIS A 914 -1.48 -5.76 14.33
N TYR A 915 -2.50 -4.93 14.11
CA TYR A 915 -3.25 -4.32 15.20
C TYR A 915 -4.73 -4.74 15.16
N VAL A 916 -5.32 -4.81 16.33
CA VAL A 916 -6.76 -4.97 16.50
C VAL A 916 -7.31 -3.64 17.01
N THR A 917 -8.26 -3.08 16.28
CA THR A 917 -8.93 -1.83 16.65
C THR A 917 -10.12 -2.14 17.55
N LEU A 918 -10.15 -1.51 18.71
CA LEU A 918 -11.24 -1.62 19.67
C LEU A 918 -11.88 -0.23 19.79
N ARG A 919 -13.13 -0.10 19.39
CA ARG A 919 -13.85 1.17 19.48
C ARG A 919 -13.99 1.61 20.94
N VAL A 920 -13.78 2.90 21.12
CA VAL A 920 -14.09 3.60 22.36
C VAL A 920 -15.25 4.53 22.05
N PRO A 921 -16.32 4.54 22.85
CA PRO A 921 -17.38 5.53 22.67
C PRO A 921 -16.79 6.93 22.65
N VAL A 922 -17.17 7.73 21.67
CA VAL A 922 -16.62 9.09 21.47
C VAL A 922 -16.79 9.89 22.75
N PRO A 923 -15.71 10.43 23.34
CA PRO A 923 -15.80 11.21 24.57
C PRO A 923 -16.26 12.65 24.29
N GLY A 924 -16.86 13.25 25.28
CA GLY A 924 -17.16 14.68 25.32
C GLY A 924 -16.02 15.53 25.88
N GLU A 925 -16.29 16.80 26.14
CA GLU A 925 -15.37 17.74 26.78
C GLU A 925 -15.26 17.56 28.28
N GLU A 926 -16.19 16.79 28.90
CA GLU A 926 -16.15 16.37 30.27
C GLU A 926 -15.46 15.03 30.46
N TRP A 927 -14.87 14.82 31.64
CA TRP A 927 -14.21 13.55 31.96
C TRP A 927 -15.21 12.39 32.01
N GLN A 928 -14.88 11.32 31.28
CA GLN A 928 -15.70 10.12 31.20
C GLN A 928 -14.81 8.87 31.36
N GLU A 929 -15.25 7.96 32.23
CA GLU A 929 -14.58 6.66 32.38
C GLU A 929 -14.91 5.77 31.19
N ARG A 930 -13.91 5.10 30.68
CA ARG A 930 -14.01 4.11 29.62
C ARG A 930 -13.33 2.82 30.04
N PHE A 931 -13.93 1.73 29.66
CA PHE A 931 -13.36 0.40 29.76
C PHE A 931 -13.36 -0.26 28.38
N VAL A 932 -12.21 -0.72 27.93
CA VAL A 932 -12.03 -1.39 26.65
C VAL A 932 -11.54 -2.81 26.92
N SER A 933 -12.35 -3.77 26.56
CA SER A 933 -12.01 -5.20 26.72
C SER A 933 -11.18 -5.70 25.54
N TYR A 934 -10.10 -6.42 25.83
CA TYR A 934 -9.29 -7.15 24.83
C TYR A 934 -9.85 -8.52 24.45
N LEU A 935 -10.89 -8.99 25.09
CA LEU A 935 -11.41 -10.32 24.84
C LEU A 935 -12.09 -10.40 23.46
N THR A 936 -11.27 -10.49 22.44
CA THR A 936 -11.69 -10.97 21.15
C THR A 936 -11.16 -12.39 20.97
N PRO A 937 -11.82 -13.29 20.22
CA PRO A 937 -11.29 -14.61 19.91
C PRO A 937 -9.92 -14.59 19.22
N HIS A 938 -9.53 -13.42 18.70
CA HIS A 938 -8.35 -13.24 17.84
C HIS A 938 -7.19 -12.53 18.54
N LEU A 939 -7.42 -11.95 19.71
CA LEU A 939 -6.40 -11.20 20.43
C LEU A 939 -5.85 -12.01 21.61
N LYS A 940 -4.57 -12.37 21.54
CA LYS A 940 -3.83 -12.98 22.64
C LYS A 940 -3.09 -11.87 23.36
N PRO A 941 -3.47 -11.53 24.60
CA PRO A 941 -2.88 -10.41 25.35
C PRO A 941 -1.35 -10.47 25.44
N GLU A 942 -0.79 -11.68 25.59
CA GLU A 942 0.64 -11.92 25.68
C GLU A 942 1.41 -11.57 24.37
N LYS A 943 0.70 -11.35 23.28
CA LYS A 943 1.29 -10.94 22.01
C LYS A 943 1.17 -9.44 21.76
N ILE A 944 0.52 -8.68 22.64
CA ILE A 944 0.41 -7.22 22.48
C ILE A 944 1.73 -6.56 22.88
N GLN A 945 2.29 -5.76 21.99
CA GLN A 945 3.52 -5.01 22.23
C GLN A 945 3.30 -3.52 22.42
N GLN A 946 2.26 -2.99 21.81
CA GLN A 946 1.96 -1.56 21.82
C GLN A 946 0.47 -1.32 21.96
N LEU A 947 0.13 -0.19 22.57
CA LEU A 947 -1.21 0.37 22.57
C LEU A 947 -1.20 1.70 21.85
N ARG A 948 -2.19 1.94 21.00
CA ARG A 948 -2.46 3.24 20.38
C ARG A 948 -3.82 3.70 20.87
N ILE A 949 -3.91 4.89 21.42
CA ILE A 949 -5.18 5.45 21.89
C ILE A 949 -5.36 6.80 21.22
N GLY A 950 -6.45 7.00 20.50
CA GLY A 950 -6.63 8.27 19.82
C GLY A 950 -7.92 8.39 19.03
N VAL A 951 -7.97 9.37 18.15
CA VAL A 951 -9.17 9.85 17.46
C VAL A 951 -8.98 10.08 15.96
N ASN A 952 -10.09 9.95 15.22
CA ASN A 952 -10.27 10.55 13.90
C ASN A 952 -11.19 11.75 14.03
N VAL A 953 -10.83 12.89 13.43
CA VAL A 953 -11.54 14.16 13.63
C VAL A 953 -11.79 14.93 12.33
N LEU A 954 -12.70 15.90 12.39
CA LEU A 954 -12.94 16.91 11.34
C LEU A 954 -12.25 18.24 11.65
N SER A 955 -11.94 18.50 12.92
CA SER A 955 -11.33 19.76 13.38
C SER A 955 -9.85 19.85 12.97
N ASP A 956 -9.34 21.08 12.81
CA ASP A 956 -7.95 21.36 12.49
C ASP A 956 -7.01 21.28 13.71
N ASP A 957 -7.53 21.31 14.92
CA ASP A 957 -6.81 21.20 16.19
C ASP A 957 -7.66 20.36 17.16
N VAL A 958 -7.05 19.38 17.81
CA VAL A 958 -7.71 18.52 18.79
C VAL A 958 -6.75 18.15 19.90
N THR A 959 -7.23 18.13 21.15
CA THR A 959 -6.48 17.62 22.28
C THR A 959 -7.24 16.47 22.95
N VAL A 960 -6.60 15.34 23.06
CA VAL A 960 -7.09 14.16 23.79
C VAL A 960 -6.38 14.09 25.13
N TYR A 961 -7.13 13.98 26.23
CA TYR A 961 -6.60 13.86 27.58
C TYR A 961 -6.92 12.48 28.14
N LEU A 962 -5.93 11.82 28.75
CA LEU A 962 -6.09 10.53 29.43
C LEU A 962 -5.54 10.60 30.84
N ARG A 963 -6.27 10.03 31.81
CA ARG A 963 -5.80 9.84 33.20
C ARG A 963 -6.41 8.59 33.82
N ASN A 964 -6.00 8.26 35.05
CA ASN A 964 -6.47 7.09 35.78
C ASN A 964 -6.43 5.80 34.98
N ILE A 965 -5.33 5.62 34.24
CA ILE A 965 -5.16 4.49 33.31
C ILE A 965 -4.82 3.22 34.10
N ARG A 966 -5.62 2.19 33.92
CA ARG A 966 -5.51 0.92 34.68
C ARG A 966 -5.61 -0.27 33.74
N PHE A 967 -4.76 -1.25 33.95
CA PHE A 967 -4.89 -2.56 33.32
C PHE A 967 -5.73 -3.49 34.19
N ILE A 968 -6.64 -4.20 33.54
CA ILE A 968 -7.61 -5.08 34.20
C ILE A 968 -7.27 -6.52 33.86
N TYR A 969 -7.09 -7.35 34.90
CA TYR A 969 -6.74 -8.77 34.78
C TYR A 969 -7.88 -9.64 35.30
N LYS A 970 -8.04 -10.82 34.69
CA LYS A 970 -8.91 -11.90 35.19
C LYS A 970 -8.37 -12.50 36.47
#